data_615e522aff7da6944cf05fa118eff63b
#
_entry.id   615e522aff7da6944cf05fa118eff63b
#
_cell.length_a   1.000
_cell.length_b   1.000
_cell.length_c   1.000
_cell.angle_alpha   90.00
_cell.angle_beta   90.00
_cell.angle_gamma   90.00
#
_symmetry.space_group_name_H-M   'P 1'
#
loop_
_entity.id
_entity.type
_entity.pdbx_description
1 polymer ?
#
loop_
_entity_poly.entity_id
_entity_poly.type
_entity_poly.pdbx_seq_one_letter_code
_entity_poly.pdbx_strand_id
1 'polypeptide(L)'
;MVLLIIGGYTSIPKLDKQFFPTPEINQIEIRMEFRGASPREVEEQISVRIEEAIHDLNGIEELRSTSREGVGVVFVEVETDYPTQKLTNDINTRVDAIRSFPSDAERPTVTEITYRHQMGRVQIYGDLSEREMKELGEILRDELVRQPWVSIVELQTARPYEVSIEVSEDSLQRYQLTFDQVTTAVRSASVNLPAGAVQRDSGDLLIQTRGQAYDRADFESIVLRSDVSGQELLLSDVATVRDTFEDIDVDIEFNGKRSLGLNVYVTTSPDVILTTNTVKAWVAERELSLPEGVSLEFWQDPSKSFKERVRTLVSNGLGGLVLVIIVLMLFLRPMLAFWVSVGIVVAYMGTLFLLPYTGQGLNMISLFAFLLTLGIVVDDAIIVGESVHSAQSRGLSGVHGALVGTRQVVKPVVFAVISTMVFFAPMFFLPGEWGPASKGIPVVVCLALAFSLIESLLILPSHLAHMKPEPAIPDSGWLTRTRMACAGWLARFANERYRPFLEKCLRNHASVGGFFLVLLCLSLALFGGGYLKSAFFPRVNSDFVVGTVELPQGGAFADSQAMRDRLVTAAEAIKTDYNSQSRYQQTPAIDNILGVAGANKVDLLVQTVSDDLDTEEMTKRLRQSLGDLSQAKDVRFDYTIRDPGKPISLLFASDSISDLEVLSQDVRAALERYPGVFDITDSFDAPLEELVLSLKPAAEALGITLSDVAKQIRQAFYGEEVQRIPRDGEDVRVMIRYPEAERRAIANINSMYIRTRDGAEVPFSTVATYRVETGYQSIERLDRLRTLEVSADVAEDGAPPRGIVESVLRNDGPVWLQRYPGLTINMDGELQEEIEFQQAMVYMGSLSMLVIFGLMAIAFKSYWQPFLVLTAVPFGLMGAIFGHWLLGWQVSMFSIMGVIACAGVVVNDNLVLIDRINNLRDEGMDLLDALLQGATDRFRPIILTSVTTFVGLVPIMLETSVQAQFLIPMVVSLSFGVMFATGVTLVLVPALYLLGDDVGKYLTLVTKREIERSDRDVTPPLV
;
A
#
# COMPACT_ATOMS: atom_id res chain seq x y z
N MET A 1 -32.68 7.56 -19.31
CA MET A 1 -31.45 7.63 -20.12
C MET A 1 -30.80 9.01 -20.06
N VAL A 2 -31.41 10.07 -20.62
CA VAL A 2 -30.79 11.43 -20.70
C VAL A 2 -30.42 11.97 -19.30
N LEU A 3 -31.28 11.82 -18.29
CA LEU A 3 -30.98 12.25 -16.92
C LEU A 3 -29.75 11.55 -16.33
N LEU A 4 -29.55 10.26 -16.59
CA LEU A 4 -28.38 9.51 -16.13
C LEU A 4 -27.10 10.01 -16.82
N ILE A 5 -27.16 10.26 -18.12
CA ILE A 5 -26.01 10.79 -18.88
C ILE A 5 -25.61 12.19 -18.37
N ILE A 6 -26.59 13.10 -18.21
CA ILE A 6 -26.32 14.45 -17.70
C ILE A 6 -25.83 14.37 -16.23
N GLY A 7 -26.48 13.57 -15.41
CA GLY A 7 -26.09 13.37 -14.01
C GLY A 7 -24.66 12.86 -13.88
N GLY A 8 -24.30 11.83 -14.64
CA GLY A 8 -22.92 11.29 -14.68
C GLY A 8 -21.90 12.35 -15.11
N TYR A 9 -22.18 13.06 -16.19
CA TYR A 9 -21.27 14.10 -16.69
C TYR A 9 -21.06 15.23 -15.67
N THR A 10 -22.11 15.69 -15.01
CA THR A 10 -22.01 16.74 -13.99
C THR A 10 -21.39 16.28 -12.67
N SER A 11 -21.25 14.98 -12.46
CA SER A 11 -20.62 14.41 -11.26
C SER A 11 -19.09 14.23 -11.42
N ILE A 12 -18.57 14.13 -12.64
CA ILE A 12 -17.13 13.97 -12.89
C ILE A 12 -16.25 15.04 -12.22
N PRO A 13 -16.59 16.35 -12.25
CA PRO A 13 -15.79 17.36 -11.57
C PRO A 13 -15.84 17.29 -10.03
N LYS A 14 -16.81 16.57 -9.46
CA LYS A 14 -16.97 16.41 -8.00
C LYS A 14 -16.22 15.21 -7.44
N LEU A 15 -15.65 14.38 -8.30
CA LEU A 15 -14.90 13.20 -7.92
C LEU A 15 -13.46 13.59 -7.60
N ASP A 16 -12.97 13.09 -6.48
CA ASP A 16 -11.55 13.17 -6.13
C ASP A 16 -10.73 12.41 -7.17
N LYS A 17 -9.60 13.01 -7.58
CA LYS A 17 -8.67 12.46 -8.56
C LYS A 17 -7.37 12.13 -7.88
N GLN A 18 -7.18 10.85 -7.61
CA GLN A 18 -6.05 10.31 -6.88
C GLN A 18 -5.29 9.30 -7.74
N PHE A 19 -4.01 9.17 -7.45
CA PHE A 19 -3.19 8.15 -8.09
C PHE A 19 -3.57 6.75 -7.61
N PHE A 20 -3.47 6.52 -6.29
CA PHE A 20 -4.03 5.36 -5.57
C PHE A 20 -5.15 5.82 -4.65
N PRO A 21 -6.09 4.95 -4.28
CA PRO A 21 -7.06 5.25 -3.24
C PRO A 21 -6.34 5.52 -1.92
N THR A 22 -6.87 6.43 -1.13
CA THR A 22 -6.33 6.76 0.20
C THR A 22 -6.47 5.55 1.12
N PRO A 23 -5.38 5.02 1.69
CA PRO A 23 -5.50 4.02 2.75
C PRO A 23 -6.15 4.66 3.98
N GLU A 24 -6.99 3.94 4.66
CA GLU A 24 -7.50 4.36 5.98
C GLU A 24 -6.43 3.96 7.00
N ILE A 25 -5.66 4.94 7.46
CA ILE A 25 -4.65 4.72 8.50
C ILE A 25 -5.36 4.94 9.84
N ASN A 26 -5.68 3.84 10.52
CA ASN A 26 -6.25 3.87 11.85
C ASN A 26 -5.15 3.70 12.90
N GLN A 27 -4.19 4.63 12.91
CA GLN A 27 -3.06 4.57 13.82
C GLN A 27 -2.88 5.87 14.58
N ILE A 28 -2.44 5.75 15.83
CA ILE A 28 -2.10 6.86 16.72
C ILE A 28 -0.62 6.74 17.06
N GLU A 29 0.15 7.81 16.85
CA GLU A 29 1.55 7.92 17.23
C GLU A 29 1.66 8.67 18.56
N ILE A 30 2.39 8.08 19.50
CA ILE A 30 2.82 8.72 20.74
C ILE A 30 4.33 8.85 20.66
N ARG A 31 4.83 10.08 20.58
CA ARG A 31 6.25 10.36 20.45
C ARG A 31 6.74 11.15 21.65
N MET A 32 7.88 10.73 22.22
CA MET A 32 8.52 11.41 23.32
C MET A 32 10.03 11.44 23.11
N GLU A 33 10.61 12.62 23.21
CA GLU A 33 12.05 12.79 23.10
C GLU A 33 12.71 12.78 24.48
N PHE A 34 13.74 11.97 24.62
CA PHE A 34 14.61 11.90 25.79
C PHE A 34 16.05 11.94 25.32
N ARG A 35 16.46 13.11 24.88
CA ARG A 35 17.72 13.33 24.19
C ARG A 35 18.92 12.94 25.03
N GLY A 36 19.87 12.23 24.40
CA GLY A 36 21.09 11.72 25.02
C GLY A 36 20.89 10.46 25.89
N ALA A 37 19.67 9.90 25.89
CA ALA A 37 19.40 8.60 26.50
C ALA A 37 19.67 7.46 25.51
N SER A 38 20.24 6.35 26.00
CA SER A 38 20.41 5.12 25.21
C SER A 38 19.06 4.48 24.87
N PRO A 39 18.98 3.62 23.85
CA PRO A 39 17.75 2.91 23.50
C PRO A 39 17.15 2.15 24.66
N ARG A 40 17.96 1.56 25.52
CA ARG A 40 17.52 0.86 26.72
C ARG A 40 16.91 1.79 27.77
N GLU A 41 17.50 2.96 27.98
CA GLU A 41 16.95 3.96 28.89
C GLU A 41 15.63 4.53 28.37
N VAL A 42 15.53 4.76 27.07
CA VAL A 42 14.29 5.17 26.41
C VAL A 42 13.23 4.09 26.56
N GLU A 43 13.56 2.82 26.33
CA GLU A 43 12.63 1.71 26.53
C GLU A 43 12.09 1.68 27.95
N GLU A 44 12.98 1.61 28.96
CA GLU A 44 12.61 1.42 30.36
C GLU A 44 11.90 2.64 30.98
N GLN A 45 12.27 3.85 30.54
CA GLN A 45 11.77 5.09 31.16
C GLN A 45 10.66 5.76 30.38
N ILE A 46 10.51 5.49 29.08
CA ILE A 46 9.50 6.08 28.22
C ILE A 46 8.53 5.03 27.67
N SER A 47 9.00 4.15 26.78
CA SER A 47 8.13 3.27 26.00
C SER A 47 7.31 2.32 26.88
N VAL A 48 7.95 1.63 27.79
CA VAL A 48 7.27 0.70 28.74
C VAL A 48 6.23 1.41 29.59
N ARG A 49 6.52 2.64 30.04
CA ARG A 49 5.58 3.41 30.87
C ARG A 49 4.35 3.87 30.10
N ILE A 50 4.54 4.24 28.82
CA ILE A 50 3.42 4.57 27.93
C ILE A 50 2.59 3.32 27.67
N GLU A 51 3.22 2.20 27.27
CA GLU A 51 2.55 0.92 27.04
C GLU A 51 1.70 0.49 28.24
N GLU A 52 2.29 0.53 29.46
CA GLU A 52 1.59 0.16 30.69
C GLU A 52 0.41 1.09 31.02
N ALA A 53 0.48 2.36 30.64
CA ALA A 53 -0.59 3.31 30.90
C ALA A 53 -1.80 3.15 29.98
N ILE A 54 -1.60 2.59 28.77
CA ILE A 54 -2.64 2.57 27.72
C ILE A 54 -3.13 1.17 27.36
N HIS A 55 -2.42 0.09 27.70
CA HIS A 55 -2.71 -1.28 27.25
C HIS A 55 -4.12 -1.80 27.59
N ASP A 56 -4.78 -1.23 28.60
CA ASP A 56 -6.11 -1.61 29.05
C ASP A 56 -7.24 -0.80 28.39
N LEU A 57 -6.91 0.12 27.46
CA LEU A 57 -7.90 0.89 26.74
C LEU A 57 -8.60 0.05 25.69
N ASN A 58 -9.93 0.21 25.58
CA ASN A 58 -10.71 -0.45 24.54
C ASN A 58 -10.43 0.21 23.19
N GLY A 59 -10.38 -0.58 22.12
CA GLY A 59 -10.20 -0.12 20.76
C GLY A 59 -8.75 -0.16 20.28
N ILE A 60 -7.85 -0.74 21.07
CA ILE A 60 -6.47 -1.05 20.66
C ILE A 60 -6.46 -2.44 20.04
N GLU A 61 -6.06 -2.54 18.78
CA GLU A 61 -5.86 -3.80 18.08
C GLU A 61 -4.43 -4.31 18.29
N GLU A 62 -3.43 -3.46 18.14
CA GLU A 62 -2.02 -3.79 18.30
C GLU A 62 -1.24 -2.60 18.88
N LEU A 63 -0.23 -2.88 19.66
CA LEU A 63 0.64 -1.91 20.30
C LEU A 63 2.09 -2.19 19.91
N ARG A 64 2.69 -1.32 19.07
CA ARG A 64 4.12 -1.39 18.68
C ARG A 64 4.88 -0.24 19.28
N SER A 65 6.06 -0.49 19.84
CA SER A 65 6.94 0.59 20.27
C SER A 65 8.35 0.40 19.74
N THR A 66 8.99 1.53 19.44
CA THR A 66 10.38 1.59 18.99
C THR A 66 11.14 2.57 19.89
N SER A 67 12.17 2.09 20.57
CA SER A 67 13.06 2.89 21.39
C SER A 67 14.41 3.01 20.71
N ARG A 68 14.77 4.24 20.34
CA ARG A 68 16.05 4.60 19.71
C ARG A 68 16.80 5.59 20.61
N GLU A 69 18.07 5.86 20.29
CA GLU A 69 18.81 6.90 20.97
C GLU A 69 18.02 8.22 20.95
N GLY A 70 17.72 8.74 22.13
CA GLY A 70 17.06 10.02 22.30
C GLY A 70 15.57 10.09 22.01
N VAL A 71 14.91 9.03 21.56
CA VAL A 71 13.48 9.06 21.20
C VAL A 71 12.77 7.73 21.41
N GLY A 72 11.60 7.78 22.03
CA GLY A 72 10.64 6.68 22.10
C GLY A 72 9.40 7.01 21.28
N VAL A 73 8.98 6.06 20.45
CA VAL A 73 7.77 6.17 19.64
C VAL A 73 6.90 4.95 19.90
N VAL A 74 5.63 5.19 20.22
CA VAL A 74 4.63 4.12 20.41
C VAL A 74 3.53 4.31 19.38
N PHE A 75 3.33 3.30 18.54
CA PHE A 75 2.25 3.22 17.57
C PHE A 75 1.12 2.37 18.15
N VAL A 76 -0.08 2.89 18.09
CA VAL A 76 -1.30 2.20 18.50
C VAL A 76 -2.16 1.99 17.28
N GLU A 77 -2.35 0.73 16.89
CA GLU A 77 -3.31 0.36 15.85
C GLU A 77 -4.71 0.31 16.45
N VAL A 78 -5.65 0.98 15.78
CA VAL A 78 -7.02 1.13 16.28
C VAL A 78 -7.90 0.07 15.65
N GLU A 79 -8.67 -0.67 16.48
CA GLU A 79 -9.65 -1.66 16.01
C GLU A 79 -10.56 -1.08 14.92
N THR A 80 -10.81 -1.89 13.89
CA THR A 80 -11.77 -1.54 12.83
C THR A 80 -13.12 -1.18 13.45
N ASP A 81 -13.72 -0.07 13.00
CA ASP A 81 -14.99 0.48 13.50
C ASP A 81 -14.92 1.18 14.88
N TYR A 82 -13.77 1.26 15.55
CA TYR A 82 -13.63 2.07 16.75
C TYR A 82 -13.28 3.53 16.42
N PRO A 83 -13.91 4.52 17.08
CA PRO A 83 -13.64 5.93 16.76
C PRO A 83 -12.22 6.35 17.17
N THR A 84 -11.31 6.53 16.19
CA THR A 84 -9.89 6.89 16.39
C THR A 84 -9.74 8.13 17.26
N GLN A 85 -10.53 9.18 17.01
CA GLN A 85 -10.49 10.43 17.79
C GLN A 85 -10.81 10.22 19.29
N LYS A 86 -11.71 9.30 19.59
CA LYS A 86 -12.03 8.96 20.98
C LYS A 86 -10.84 8.29 21.65
N LEU A 87 -10.23 7.29 20.98
CA LEU A 87 -9.06 6.60 21.52
C LEU A 87 -7.89 7.56 21.70
N THR A 88 -7.66 8.47 20.74
CA THR A 88 -6.63 9.53 20.85
C THR A 88 -6.81 10.37 22.12
N ASN A 89 -8.05 10.78 22.40
CA ASN A 89 -8.33 11.56 23.61
C ASN A 89 -8.13 10.75 24.91
N ASP A 90 -8.54 9.48 24.91
CA ASP A 90 -8.37 8.57 26.03
C ASP A 90 -6.87 8.30 26.29
N ILE A 91 -6.08 8.09 25.25
CA ILE A 91 -4.62 7.95 25.30
C ILE A 91 -3.98 9.22 25.84
N ASN A 92 -4.31 10.40 25.29
CA ASN A 92 -3.79 11.68 25.81
C ASN A 92 -4.01 11.81 27.31
N THR A 93 -5.22 11.51 27.78
CA THR A 93 -5.56 11.60 29.21
C THR A 93 -4.71 10.65 30.07
N ARG A 94 -4.44 9.44 29.56
CA ARG A 94 -3.64 8.43 30.28
C ARG A 94 -2.15 8.80 30.29
N VAL A 95 -1.64 9.24 29.16
CA VAL A 95 -0.22 9.62 29.01
C VAL A 95 0.10 10.88 29.82
N ASP A 96 -0.77 11.88 29.81
CA ASP A 96 -0.62 13.09 30.64
C ASP A 96 -0.68 12.82 32.14
N ALA A 97 -1.31 11.73 32.56
CA ALA A 97 -1.36 11.32 33.96
C ALA A 97 -0.08 10.65 34.47
N ILE A 98 0.85 10.27 33.57
CA ILE A 98 2.12 9.64 33.95
C ILE A 98 3.04 10.67 34.62
N ARG A 99 3.30 10.50 35.92
CA ARG A 99 4.17 11.41 36.68
C ARG A 99 5.61 10.93 36.82
N SER A 100 5.88 9.74 36.33
CA SER A 100 7.16 9.06 36.50
C SER A 100 8.14 9.28 35.35
N PHE A 101 7.80 10.11 34.38
CA PHE A 101 8.73 10.46 33.32
C PHE A 101 9.96 11.20 33.84
N PRO A 102 11.14 11.02 33.22
CA PRO A 102 12.33 11.79 33.57
C PRO A 102 12.08 13.30 33.40
N SER A 103 12.63 14.11 34.30
CA SER A 103 12.49 15.57 34.23
C SER A 103 13.12 16.21 32.99
N ASP A 104 14.10 15.52 32.41
CA ASP A 104 14.89 15.97 31.27
C ASP A 104 14.27 15.48 29.91
N ALA A 105 13.25 14.66 29.98
CA ALA A 105 12.50 14.25 28.78
C ALA A 105 11.49 15.33 28.37
N GLU A 106 11.29 15.48 27.06
CA GLU A 106 10.29 16.40 26.54
C GLU A 106 8.85 15.89 26.82
N ARG A 107 7.86 16.75 26.63
CA ARG A 107 6.47 16.30 26.79
C ARG A 107 6.09 15.35 25.66
N PRO A 108 5.36 14.28 25.95
CA PRO A 108 4.86 13.39 24.92
C PRO A 108 3.87 14.11 24.00
N THR A 109 3.96 13.81 22.70
CA THR A 109 2.99 14.26 21.70
C THR A 109 2.18 13.05 21.25
N VAL A 110 0.85 13.18 21.27
CA VAL A 110 -0.07 12.15 20.79
C VAL A 110 -0.77 12.68 19.56
N THR A 111 -0.56 12.00 18.43
CA THR A 111 -1.04 12.47 17.12
C THR A 111 -1.73 11.33 16.38
N GLU A 112 -2.93 11.58 15.88
CA GLU A 112 -3.56 10.68 14.91
C GLU A 112 -2.80 10.75 13.57
N ILE A 113 -2.36 9.60 13.06
CA ILE A 113 -1.68 9.53 11.78
C ILE A 113 -2.71 9.69 10.67
N THR A 114 -2.64 10.81 9.97
CA THR A 114 -3.49 11.08 8.81
C THR A 114 -2.69 10.92 7.52
N TYR A 115 -3.31 10.28 6.53
CA TYR A 115 -2.66 10.16 5.24
C TYR A 115 -2.52 11.50 4.56
N ARG A 116 -1.32 11.83 4.15
CA ARG A 116 -0.99 13.06 3.42
C ARG A 116 -0.62 12.71 1.99
N HIS A 117 -1.41 13.21 1.05
CA HIS A 117 -1.11 13.00 -0.37
C HIS A 117 0.04 13.89 -0.81
N GLN A 118 1.17 13.28 -1.12
CA GLN A 118 2.30 14.01 -1.71
C GLN A 118 1.97 14.36 -3.16
N MET A 119 2.00 15.66 -3.47
CA MET A 119 1.67 16.23 -4.78
C MET A 119 2.90 16.55 -5.62
N GLY A 120 4.06 16.16 -5.14
CA GLY A 120 5.36 16.37 -5.75
C GLY A 120 6.31 17.11 -4.84
N ARG A 121 7.49 17.41 -5.37
CA ARG A 121 8.56 18.10 -4.65
C ARG A 121 9.09 19.24 -5.49
N VAL A 122 9.29 20.38 -4.86
CA VAL A 122 10.06 21.50 -5.44
C VAL A 122 11.47 21.44 -4.87
N GLN A 123 12.47 21.26 -5.72
CA GLN A 123 13.87 21.23 -5.33
C GLN A 123 14.50 22.58 -5.59
N ILE A 124 15.10 23.17 -4.57
CA ILE A 124 15.91 24.36 -4.63
C ILE A 124 17.35 23.86 -4.70
N TYR A 125 18.14 24.25 -5.69
CA TYR A 125 19.53 23.81 -5.79
C TYR A 125 20.41 24.88 -6.40
N GLY A 126 21.67 24.93 -5.98
CA GLY A 126 22.63 25.91 -6.46
C GLY A 126 23.80 26.17 -5.53
N ASP A 127 24.58 27.19 -5.85
CA ASP A 127 25.79 27.56 -5.11
C ASP A 127 25.47 28.57 -3.98
N LEU A 128 24.69 28.12 -2.98
CA LEU A 128 24.38 28.89 -1.77
C LEU A 128 24.99 28.20 -0.54
N SER A 129 25.26 28.99 0.47
CA SER A 129 25.55 28.45 1.79
C SER A 129 24.31 27.76 2.37
N GLU A 130 24.50 26.88 3.35
CA GLU A 130 23.35 26.16 3.98
C GLU A 130 22.34 27.14 4.58
N ARG A 131 22.83 28.21 5.22
CA ARG A 131 21.97 29.24 5.81
C ARG A 131 21.16 29.98 4.75
N GLU A 132 21.80 30.45 3.68
CA GLU A 132 21.10 31.13 2.59
C GLU A 132 20.09 30.21 1.91
N MET A 133 20.43 28.92 1.77
CA MET A 133 19.54 27.92 1.19
C MET A 133 18.31 27.68 2.07
N LYS A 134 18.50 27.60 3.41
CA LYS A 134 17.40 27.44 4.37
C LYS A 134 16.52 28.69 4.42
N GLU A 135 17.10 29.89 4.55
CA GLU A 135 16.35 31.15 4.56
C GLU A 135 15.52 31.33 3.28
N LEU A 136 16.10 31.03 2.11
CA LEU A 136 15.37 31.03 0.85
C LEU A 136 14.25 29.96 0.85
N GLY A 137 14.54 28.77 1.36
CA GLY A 137 13.58 27.67 1.46
C GLY A 137 12.36 28.03 2.32
N GLU A 138 12.57 28.70 3.44
CA GLU A 138 11.50 29.16 4.34
C GLU A 138 10.61 30.22 3.66
N ILE A 139 11.21 31.19 2.95
CA ILE A 139 10.47 32.19 2.18
C ILE A 139 9.62 31.50 1.11
N LEU A 140 10.22 30.58 0.35
CA LEU A 140 9.52 29.86 -0.74
C LEU A 140 8.45 28.92 -0.20
N ARG A 141 8.67 28.26 0.95
CA ARG A 141 7.65 27.46 1.66
C ARG A 141 6.42 28.32 1.99
N ASP A 142 6.64 29.46 2.60
CA ASP A 142 5.56 30.36 3.04
C ASP A 142 4.79 30.98 1.86
N GLU A 143 5.45 31.21 0.73
CA GLU A 143 4.80 31.64 -0.51
C GLU A 143 3.99 30.50 -1.14
N LEU A 144 4.54 29.27 -1.15
CA LEU A 144 3.93 28.11 -1.78
C LEU A 144 2.69 27.62 -1.01
N VAL A 145 2.72 27.65 0.31
CA VAL A 145 1.55 27.33 1.17
C VAL A 145 0.35 28.26 0.90
N ARG A 146 0.59 29.52 0.48
CA ARG A 146 -0.49 30.45 0.15
C ARG A 146 -1.13 30.20 -1.20
N GLN A 147 -0.55 29.29 -2.02
CA GLN A 147 -1.13 28.97 -3.32
C GLN A 147 -2.41 28.14 -3.16
N PRO A 148 -3.41 28.36 -4.04
CA PRO A 148 -4.63 27.57 -4.03
C PRO A 148 -4.31 26.07 -4.25
N TRP A 149 -5.06 25.20 -3.59
CA TRP A 149 -4.93 23.75 -3.67
C TRP A 149 -3.66 23.18 -3.00
N VAL A 150 -2.87 23.96 -2.29
CA VAL A 150 -1.74 23.53 -1.46
C VAL A 150 -2.18 23.60 0.00
N SER A 151 -2.03 22.47 0.73
CA SER A 151 -2.42 22.42 2.16
C SER A 151 -1.22 22.54 3.09
N ILE A 152 -0.17 21.79 2.81
CA ILE A 152 1.03 21.71 3.65
C ILE A 152 2.26 21.73 2.74
N VAL A 153 3.28 22.45 3.14
CA VAL A 153 4.60 22.42 2.52
C VAL A 153 5.64 22.23 3.62
N GLU A 154 6.42 21.17 3.52
CA GLU A 154 7.45 20.82 4.48
C GLU A 154 8.84 20.97 3.86
N LEU A 155 9.74 21.64 4.59
CA LEU A 155 11.16 21.66 4.28
C LEU A 155 11.75 20.27 4.57
N GLN A 156 12.32 19.64 3.57
CA GLN A 156 12.96 18.36 3.77
C GLN A 156 14.43 18.54 4.10
N THR A 157 14.87 17.88 5.17
CA THR A 157 16.28 17.78 5.56
C THR A 157 16.99 19.13 5.86
N ALA A 158 16.21 20.17 6.17
CA ALA A 158 16.76 21.41 6.72
C ALA A 158 17.10 21.21 8.20
N ARG A 159 18.36 21.40 8.57
CA ARG A 159 18.76 21.35 9.98
C ARG A 159 18.13 22.51 10.76
N PRO A 160 17.59 22.29 11.99
CA PRO A 160 17.11 23.37 12.84
C PRO A 160 18.24 24.35 13.21
N TYR A 161 17.89 25.61 13.42
CA TYR A 161 18.85 26.58 13.92
C TYR A 161 19.21 26.28 15.38
N GLU A 162 20.47 26.54 15.73
CA GLU A 162 21.00 26.41 17.10
C GLU A 162 21.95 27.52 17.40
N VAL A 163 21.89 28.09 18.62
CA VAL A 163 22.94 28.93 19.17
C VAL A 163 23.83 28.05 20.06
N SER A 164 25.01 27.73 19.58
CA SER A 164 25.99 26.92 20.29
C SER A 164 26.97 27.81 21.03
N ILE A 165 27.00 27.68 22.35
CA ILE A 165 27.95 28.35 23.26
C ILE A 165 29.01 27.33 23.65
N GLU A 166 30.17 27.40 23.02
CA GLU A 166 31.24 26.44 23.19
C GLU A 166 32.22 26.91 24.26
N VAL A 167 32.30 26.18 25.36
CA VAL A 167 33.14 26.48 26.52
C VAL A 167 34.18 25.36 26.71
N SER A 168 35.46 25.64 26.59
CA SER A 168 36.52 24.63 26.80
C SER A 168 36.81 24.37 28.28
N GLU A 169 37.30 23.16 28.61
CA GLU A 169 37.73 22.84 29.96
C GLU A 169 38.82 23.78 30.44
N ASP A 170 39.78 24.16 29.59
CA ASP A 170 40.84 25.11 29.89
C ASP A 170 40.29 26.49 30.28
N SER A 171 39.23 26.94 29.60
CA SER A 171 38.57 28.22 29.94
C SER A 171 37.90 28.16 31.31
N LEU A 172 37.16 27.06 31.57
CA LEU A 172 36.52 26.85 32.88
C LEU A 172 37.52 26.86 34.01
N GLN A 173 38.64 26.17 33.85
CA GLN A 173 39.74 26.19 34.88
C GLN A 173 40.39 27.56 35.03
N ARG A 174 40.72 28.21 33.91
CA ARG A 174 41.40 29.53 33.92
C ARG A 174 40.58 30.56 34.66
N TYR A 175 39.25 30.57 34.45
CA TYR A 175 38.38 31.56 35.06
C TYR A 175 37.70 31.08 36.34
N GLN A 176 38.00 29.83 36.77
CA GLN A 176 37.41 29.19 37.96
C GLN A 176 35.88 29.21 37.90
N LEU A 177 35.32 28.75 36.78
CA LEU A 177 33.89 28.65 36.53
C LEU A 177 33.48 27.19 36.42
N THR A 178 32.21 26.94 36.72
CA THR A 178 31.56 25.67 36.44
C THR A 178 30.56 25.81 35.27
N PHE A 179 30.21 24.73 34.61
CA PHE A 179 29.13 24.73 33.60
C PHE A 179 27.84 25.31 34.16
N ASP A 180 27.44 24.89 35.38
CA ASP A 180 26.24 25.37 36.05
C ASP A 180 26.25 26.88 36.27
N GLN A 181 27.42 27.48 36.55
CA GLN A 181 27.55 28.92 36.68
C GLN A 181 27.38 29.65 35.35
N VAL A 182 27.96 29.13 34.27
CA VAL A 182 27.80 29.69 32.94
C VAL A 182 26.34 29.56 32.49
N THR A 183 25.76 28.38 32.63
CA THR A 183 24.35 28.10 32.29
C THR A 183 23.38 29.02 33.04
N THR A 184 23.60 29.15 34.36
CA THR A 184 22.77 30.02 35.22
C THR A 184 22.91 31.49 34.85
N ALA A 185 24.13 31.95 34.55
CA ALA A 185 24.36 33.33 34.14
C ALA A 185 23.64 33.64 32.80
N VAL A 186 23.79 32.76 31.81
CA VAL A 186 23.10 32.93 30.52
C VAL A 186 21.58 32.88 30.69
N ARG A 187 21.04 31.88 31.43
CA ARG A 187 19.62 31.77 31.70
C ARG A 187 19.04 32.98 32.45
N SER A 188 19.81 33.57 33.35
CA SER A 188 19.37 34.71 34.16
C SER A 188 19.45 36.03 33.40
N ALA A 189 20.43 36.19 32.52
CA ALA A 189 20.64 37.38 31.72
C ALA A 189 19.71 37.47 30.50
N SER A 190 19.43 36.32 29.86
CA SER A 190 18.62 36.25 28.67
C SER A 190 17.17 35.93 29.02
N VAL A 191 16.44 36.94 29.50
CA VAL A 191 15.04 36.71 29.92
C VAL A 191 14.17 37.95 29.71
N ASN A 192 12.94 37.73 29.27
CA ASN A 192 11.85 38.68 29.25
C ASN A 192 10.82 38.31 30.32
N LEU A 193 10.73 39.08 31.40
CA LEU A 193 9.76 38.83 32.46
C LEU A 193 8.75 39.96 32.57
N PRO A 194 7.44 39.67 32.59
CA PRO A 194 6.45 40.67 32.98
C PRO A 194 6.60 40.96 34.49
N ALA A 195 6.87 42.18 34.84
CA ALA A 195 7.05 42.61 36.24
C ALA A 195 5.75 43.21 36.84
N GLY A 196 4.61 43.09 36.17
CA GLY A 196 3.31 43.58 36.59
C GLY A 196 3.03 45.04 36.18
N ALA A 197 2.21 45.72 36.92
CA ALA A 197 1.85 47.12 36.63
C ALA A 197 1.81 47.94 37.89
N VAL A 198 2.22 49.19 37.77
CA VAL A 198 1.98 50.21 38.80
C VAL A 198 0.62 50.87 38.54
N GLN A 199 -0.29 50.67 39.47
CA GLN A 199 -1.61 51.27 39.40
C GLN A 199 -1.50 52.77 39.78
N ARG A 200 -1.89 53.66 38.88
CA ARG A 200 -1.94 55.13 39.10
C ARG A 200 -3.34 55.64 38.84
N ASP A 201 -3.67 56.77 39.43
CA ASP A 201 -4.97 57.40 39.20
C ASP A 201 -5.24 57.74 37.72
N SER A 202 -4.17 57.84 36.94
CA SER A 202 -4.23 58.13 35.48
C SER A 202 -4.20 56.92 34.58
N GLY A 203 -4.23 55.69 35.14
CA GLY A 203 -4.13 54.38 34.42
C GLY A 203 -2.88 53.60 34.79
N ASP A 204 -2.89 52.34 34.48
CA ASP A 204 -1.80 51.37 34.82
C ASP A 204 -0.56 51.58 33.98
N LEU A 205 0.61 51.55 34.62
CA LEU A 205 1.91 51.58 33.97
C LEU A 205 2.51 50.17 34.01
N LEU A 206 2.56 49.46 32.87
CA LEU A 206 3.17 48.15 32.78
C LEU A 206 4.67 48.23 32.99
N ILE A 207 5.18 47.33 33.83
CA ILE A 207 6.61 47.14 34.05
C ILE A 207 7.02 45.88 33.31
N GLN A 208 8.00 45.96 32.42
CA GLN A 208 8.55 44.83 31.64
C GLN A 208 10.08 44.85 31.72
N THR A 209 10.66 43.68 31.83
CA THR A 209 12.08 43.46 31.52
C THR A 209 12.22 43.03 30.07
N ARG A 210 13.17 43.60 29.36
CA ARG A 210 13.53 43.22 27.99
C ARG A 210 15.01 42.93 27.96
N GLY A 211 15.39 41.70 28.26
CA GLY A 211 16.78 41.27 28.35
C GLY A 211 17.08 39.98 27.58
N GLN A 212 16.08 39.46 26.81
CA GLN A 212 16.29 38.21 26.06
C GLN A 212 17.29 38.45 24.92
N ALA A 213 18.32 37.63 24.86
CA ALA A 213 19.28 37.58 23.78
C ALA A 213 18.66 36.76 22.59
N TYR A 214 18.83 37.28 21.38
CA TYR A 214 18.33 36.66 20.17
C TYR A 214 19.41 36.27 19.16
N ASP A 215 20.54 37.01 19.19
CA ASP A 215 21.64 36.78 18.26
C ASP A 215 22.97 36.55 18.98
N ARG A 216 24.00 36.23 18.19
CA ARG A 216 25.33 35.99 18.69
C ARG A 216 25.88 37.16 19.56
N ALA A 217 25.70 38.39 19.10
CA ALA A 217 26.25 39.57 19.77
C ALA A 217 25.58 39.79 21.12
N ASP A 218 24.29 39.56 21.23
CA ASP A 218 23.55 39.63 22.49
C ASP A 218 24.14 38.65 23.52
N PHE A 219 24.32 37.35 23.10
CA PHE A 219 24.90 36.33 23.97
C PHE A 219 26.36 36.67 24.37
N GLU A 220 27.19 37.09 23.41
CA GLU A 220 28.59 37.46 23.68
C GLU A 220 28.72 38.55 24.73
N SER A 221 27.77 39.46 24.87
CA SER A 221 27.74 40.56 25.81
C SER A 221 27.28 40.20 27.24
N ILE A 222 26.84 38.98 27.48
CA ILE A 222 26.35 38.54 28.80
C ILE A 222 27.48 38.54 29.81
N VAL A 223 27.26 39.21 30.97
CA VAL A 223 28.18 39.25 32.08
C VAL A 223 28.07 37.99 32.92
N LEU A 224 29.13 37.17 32.97
CA LEU A 224 29.18 35.95 33.77
C LEU A 224 29.50 36.25 35.25
N ARG A 225 30.38 37.24 35.50
CA ARG A 225 30.78 37.64 36.83
C ARG A 225 31.29 39.09 36.84
N SER A 226 30.92 39.86 37.84
CA SER A 226 31.49 41.16 38.12
C SER A 226 32.25 41.09 39.44
N ASP A 227 33.43 41.68 39.50
CA ASP A 227 34.16 41.78 40.74
C ASP A 227 33.87 43.12 41.49
N VAL A 228 34.39 43.22 42.71
CA VAL A 228 34.19 44.40 43.58
C VAL A 228 34.85 45.66 43.00
N SER A 229 35.77 45.50 42.03
CA SER A 229 36.45 46.62 41.33
C SER A 229 35.64 47.11 40.12
N GLY A 230 34.56 46.47 39.79
CA GLY A 230 33.77 46.81 38.63
C GLY A 230 34.30 46.20 37.33
N GLN A 231 35.23 45.25 37.38
CA GLN A 231 35.68 44.51 36.24
C GLN A 231 34.64 43.39 35.91
N GLU A 232 34.17 43.40 34.73
CA GLU A 232 33.15 42.39 34.20
C GLU A 232 33.87 41.34 33.39
N LEU A 233 33.49 40.08 33.62
CA LEU A 233 33.87 38.93 32.82
C LEU A 233 32.69 38.61 31.89
N LEU A 234 32.90 38.79 30.62
CA LEU A 234 31.86 38.54 29.60
C LEU A 234 31.87 37.08 29.14
N LEU A 235 30.74 36.63 28.59
CA LEU A 235 30.65 35.30 27.99
C LEU A 235 31.65 35.14 26.84
N SER A 236 31.87 36.19 26.04
CA SER A 236 32.88 36.20 24.96
C SER A 236 34.32 36.00 25.43
N ASP A 237 34.66 36.25 26.71
CA ASP A 237 35.99 36.00 27.27
C ASP A 237 36.22 34.51 27.58
N VAL A 238 35.14 33.75 27.80
CA VAL A 238 35.16 32.35 28.29
C VAL A 238 34.74 31.38 27.25
N ALA A 239 33.81 31.76 26.37
CA ALA A 239 33.15 30.92 25.41
C ALA A 239 33.19 31.46 23.98
N THR A 240 33.11 30.60 23.02
CA THR A 240 32.86 30.96 21.63
C THR A 240 31.36 30.76 21.32
N VAL A 241 30.68 31.85 20.99
CA VAL A 241 29.27 31.78 20.60
C VAL A 241 29.17 31.60 19.09
N ARG A 242 28.45 30.55 18.64
CA ARG A 242 28.19 30.29 17.23
C ARG A 242 26.70 30.26 17.01
N ASP A 243 26.23 31.04 16.04
CA ASP A 243 24.89 30.93 15.50
C ASP A 243 24.96 29.97 14.31
N THR A 244 24.51 28.76 14.48
CA THR A 244 24.72 27.64 13.59
C THR A 244 23.46 26.75 13.47
N PHE A 245 23.62 25.51 13.11
CA PHE A 245 22.57 24.49 13.04
C PHE A 245 22.81 23.41 14.08
N GLU A 246 21.73 22.67 14.41
CA GLU A 246 21.85 21.46 15.22
C GLU A 246 22.88 20.49 14.61
N ASP A 247 23.60 19.78 15.47
CA ASP A 247 24.64 18.81 15.10
C ASP A 247 23.97 17.51 14.61
N ILE A 248 23.32 17.59 13.42
CA ILE A 248 22.64 16.47 12.74
C ILE A 248 23.39 16.20 11.46
N ASP A 249 23.80 14.95 11.29
CA ASP A 249 24.51 14.48 10.11
C ASP A 249 23.55 14.29 8.93
N VAL A 250 23.44 15.30 8.06
CA VAL A 250 22.66 15.25 6.83
C VAL A 250 23.25 16.16 5.76
N ASP A 251 23.37 15.66 4.55
CA ASP A 251 23.81 16.44 3.38
C ASP A 251 23.11 15.95 2.11
N ILE A 252 22.66 16.88 1.27
CA ILE A 252 21.82 16.59 0.10
C ILE A 252 22.39 17.23 -1.14
N GLU A 253 22.46 16.44 -2.19
CA GLU A 253 22.81 16.88 -3.54
C GLU A 253 21.73 16.51 -4.55
N PHE A 254 21.38 17.47 -5.38
CA PHE A 254 20.49 17.30 -6.51
C PHE A 254 21.21 17.69 -7.79
N ASN A 255 21.31 16.74 -8.73
CA ASN A 255 22.05 16.93 -9.97
C ASN A 255 23.48 17.49 -9.75
N GLY A 256 24.18 17.00 -8.72
CA GLY A 256 25.55 17.37 -8.37
C GLY A 256 25.71 18.74 -7.68
N LYS A 257 24.63 19.35 -7.22
CA LYS A 257 24.65 20.62 -6.46
C LYS A 257 23.96 20.47 -5.12
N ARG A 258 24.42 21.24 -4.13
CA ARG A 258 23.73 21.33 -2.83
C ARG A 258 22.28 21.75 -3.03
N SER A 259 21.38 21.12 -2.29
CA SER A 259 19.97 21.34 -2.49
C SER A 259 19.13 21.24 -1.24
N LEU A 260 17.89 21.74 -1.33
CA LEU A 260 16.87 21.67 -0.30
C LEU A 260 15.52 21.35 -0.95
N GLY A 261 14.77 20.41 -0.38
CA GLY A 261 13.46 19.99 -0.90
C GLY A 261 12.30 20.66 -0.18
N LEU A 262 11.28 21.06 -0.94
CA LEU A 262 9.96 21.47 -0.47
C LEU A 262 8.97 20.38 -0.86
N ASN A 263 8.55 19.55 0.09
CA ASN A 263 7.51 18.54 -0.14
C ASN A 263 6.14 19.19 -0.08
N VAL A 264 5.34 19.01 -1.13
CA VAL A 264 4.00 19.56 -1.24
C VAL A 264 2.97 18.49 -0.92
N TYR A 265 2.10 18.74 0.06
CA TYR A 265 1.05 17.81 0.48
C TYR A 265 -0.33 18.43 0.42
N VAL A 266 -1.33 17.55 0.21
CA VAL A 266 -2.76 17.85 0.33
C VAL A 266 -3.39 16.83 1.27
N THR A 267 -4.23 17.29 2.19
CA THR A 267 -4.87 16.44 3.22
C THR A 267 -6.31 16.08 2.89
N THR A 268 -7.05 16.97 2.22
CA THR A 268 -8.48 16.79 1.94
C THR A 268 -8.79 17.04 0.47
N SER A 269 -9.67 16.20 -0.10
CA SER A 269 -10.16 16.33 -1.50
C SER A 269 -9.03 16.53 -2.52
N PRO A 270 -8.06 15.60 -2.61
CA PRO A 270 -6.90 15.77 -3.46
C PRO A 270 -7.29 15.81 -4.95
N ASP A 271 -6.96 16.90 -5.63
CA ASP A 271 -6.95 16.97 -7.10
C ASP A 271 -5.51 17.11 -7.59
N VAL A 272 -4.90 15.97 -7.90
CA VAL A 272 -3.51 15.88 -8.34
C VAL A 272 -3.22 16.81 -9.52
N ILE A 273 -4.19 16.98 -10.44
CA ILE A 273 -3.99 17.80 -11.64
C ILE A 273 -3.99 19.30 -11.31
N LEU A 274 -4.95 19.75 -10.50
CA LEU A 274 -5.07 21.17 -10.14
C LEU A 274 -3.89 21.61 -9.28
N THR A 275 -3.56 20.83 -8.24
CA THR A 275 -2.45 21.14 -7.34
C THR A 275 -1.13 21.22 -8.07
N THR A 276 -0.78 20.18 -8.87
CA THR A 276 0.51 20.16 -9.57
C THR A 276 0.62 21.23 -10.65
N ASN A 277 -0.47 21.56 -11.35
CA ASN A 277 -0.46 22.67 -12.31
C ASN A 277 -0.25 24.03 -11.60
N THR A 278 -0.83 24.22 -10.41
CA THR A 278 -0.62 25.42 -9.60
C THR A 278 0.85 25.54 -9.17
N VAL A 279 1.42 24.45 -8.65
CA VAL A 279 2.83 24.44 -8.22
C VAL A 279 3.77 24.71 -9.39
N LYS A 280 3.55 24.07 -10.54
CA LYS A 280 4.36 24.31 -11.77
C LYS A 280 4.29 25.75 -12.25
N ALA A 281 3.09 26.34 -12.25
CA ALA A 281 2.92 27.73 -12.65
C ALA A 281 3.69 28.67 -11.69
N TRP A 282 3.59 28.42 -10.40
CA TRP A 282 4.33 29.17 -9.37
C TRP A 282 5.84 29.00 -9.51
N VAL A 283 6.34 27.76 -9.72
CA VAL A 283 7.78 27.50 -9.94
C VAL A 283 8.29 28.27 -11.15
N ALA A 284 7.58 28.21 -12.30
CA ALA A 284 7.98 28.92 -13.51
C ALA A 284 7.99 30.45 -13.34
N GLU A 285 7.07 31.01 -12.55
CA GLU A 285 7.04 32.45 -12.24
C GLU A 285 8.20 32.82 -11.29
N ARG A 286 8.43 31.99 -10.24
CA ARG A 286 9.39 32.30 -9.19
C ARG A 286 10.83 32.13 -9.65
N GLU A 287 11.11 31.17 -10.53
CA GLU A 287 12.43 30.93 -11.10
C GLU A 287 13.01 32.17 -11.77
N LEU A 288 12.17 33.00 -12.39
CA LEU A 288 12.59 34.25 -13.05
C LEU A 288 13.12 35.33 -12.07
N SER A 289 12.84 35.18 -10.78
CA SER A 289 13.18 36.18 -9.72
C SER A 289 14.22 35.67 -8.73
N LEU A 290 14.80 34.49 -8.96
CA LEU A 290 15.84 33.93 -8.11
C LEU A 290 17.20 34.57 -8.35
N PRO A 291 18.11 34.51 -7.34
CA PRO A 291 19.52 34.89 -7.52
C PRO A 291 20.21 34.08 -8.61
N GLU A 292 21.21 34.69 -9.27
CA GLU A 292 22.04 33.96 -10.25
C GLU A 292 22.69 32.73 -9.63
N GLY A 293 22.62 31.59 -10.33
CA GLY A 293 23.21 30.32 -9.87
C GLY A 293 22.29 29.45 -9.03
N VAL A 294 21.09 29.93 -8.69
CA VAL A 294 20.06 29.16 -7.99
C VAL A 294 18.93 28.81 -8.95
N SER A 295 18.45 27.56 -8.90
CA SER A 295 17.37 27.06 -9.72
C SER A 295 16.30 26.38 -8.89
N LEU A 296 15.06 26.38 -9.39
CA LEU A 296 13.93 25.63 -8.88
C LEU A 296 13.53 24.58 -9.88
N GLU A 297 13.27 23.38 -9.40
CA GLU A 297 12.73 22.32 -10.22
C GLU A 297 11.59 21.60 -9.52
N PHE A 298 10.45 21.46 -10.22
CA PHE A 298 9.34 20.62 -9.74
C PHE A 298 9.47 19.23 -10.31
N TRP A 299 9.68 18.26 -9.47
CA TRP A 299 9.89 16.87 -9.82
C TRP A 299 9.06 15.92 -8.95
N GLN A 300 9.13 14.60 -9.22
CA GLN A 300 8.21 13.62 -8.62
C GLN A 300 6.74 13.99 -8.86
N ASP A 301 6.41 14.45 -10.07
CA ASP A 301 5.09 14.91 -10.44
C ASP A 301 4.09 13.75 -10.61
N PRO A 302 3.17 13.52 -9.65
CA PRO A 302 2.21 12.44 -9.76
C PRO A 302 1.13 12.70 -10.82
N SER A 303 0.98 13.96 -11.29
CA SER A 303 -0.02 14.29 -12.32
C SER A 303 0.36 13.74 -13.70
N LYS A 304 1.66 13.59 -13.97
CA LYS A 304 2.14 12.99 -15.22
C LYS A 304 1.70 11.54 -15.30
N SER A 305 2.09 10.76 -14.31
CA SER A 305 1.71 9.34 -14.21
C SER A 305 0.18 9.15 -14.13
N PHE A 306 -0.55 10.03 -13.44
CA PHE A 306 -2.01 10.00 -13.42
C PHE A 306 -2.63 10.24 -14.79
N LYS A 307 -2.19 11.27 -15.51
CA LYS A 307 -2.70 11.60 -16.87
C LYS A 307 -2.42 10.47 -17.87
N GLU A 308 -1.21 9.92 -17.84
CA GLU A 308 -0.81 8.81 -18.69
C GLU A 308 -1.66 7.56 -18.42
N ARG A 309 -1.90 7.22 -17.16
CA ARG A 309 -2.78 6.11 -16.77
C ARG A 309 -4.22 6.31 -17.20
N VAL A 310 -4.78 7.49 -16.94
CA VAL A 310 -6.16 7.79 -17.39
C VAL A 310 -6.23 7.68 -18.92
N ARG A 311 -5.24 8.19 -19.63
CA ARG A 311 -5.18 8.10 -21.09
C ARG A 311 -5.12 6.64 -21.57
N THR A 312 -4.23 5.83 -20.98
CA THR A 312 -4.08 4.39 -21.31
C THR A 312 -5.37 3.62 -21.03
N LEU A 313 -5.95 3.80 -19.83
CA LEU A 313 -7.18 3.11 -19.44
C LEU A 313 -8.38 3.53 -20.30
N VAL A 314 -8.53 4.82 -20.59
CA VAL A 314 -9.59 5.32 -21.45
C VAL A 314 -9.38 4.84 -22.90
N SER A 315 -8.16 4.86 -23.41
CA SER A 315 -7.84 4.37 -24.76
C SER A 315 -8.15 2.87 -24.90
N ASN A 316 -7.72 2.06 -23.93
CA ASN A 316 -7.99 0.63 -23.90
C ASN A 316 -9.49 0.33 -23.71
N GLY A 317 -10.18 1.13 -22.88
CA GLY A 317 -11.63 1.04 -22.71
C GLY A 317 -12.41 1.37 -23.98
N LEU A 318 -12.02 2.44 -24.65
CA LEU A 318 -12.62 2.80 -25.95
C LEU A 318 -12.28 1.76 -27.03
N GLY A 319 -11.05 1.27 -27.07
CA GLY A 319 -10.64 0.18 -27.96
C GLY A 319 -11.44 -1.09 -27.72
N GLY A 320 -11.58 -1.50 -26.45
CA GLY A 320 -12.42 -2.64 -26.05
C GLY A 320 -13.89 -2.44 -26.42
N LEU A 321 -14.44 -1.26 -26.15
CA LEU A 321 -15.82 -0.93 -26.54
C LEU A 321 -16.04 -1.00 -28.06
N VAL A 322 -15.11 -0.47 -28.86
CA VAL A 322 -15.18 -0.56 -30.33
C VAL A 322 -15.14 -2.01 -30.78
N LEU A 323 -14.26 -2.83 -30.22
CA LEU A 323 -14.19 -4.26 -30.53
C LEU A 323 -15.48 -5.00 -30.14
N VAL A 324 -16.04 -4.73 -28.97
CA VAL A 324 -17.34 -5.26 -28.54
C VAL A 324 -18.45 -4.86 -29.53
N ILE A 325 -18.52 -3.57 -29.92
CA ILE A 325 -19.47 -3.09 -30.91
C ILE A 325 -19.31 -3.83 -32.25
N ILE A 326 -18.10 -4.06 -32.70
CA ILE A 326 -17.82 -4.81 -33.93
C ILE A 326 -18.35 -6.24 -33.82
N VAL A 327 -18.05 -6.94 -32.72
CA VAL A 327 -18.55 -8.30 -32.47
C VAL A 327 -20.07 -8.31 -32.44
N LEU A 328 -20.69 -7.39 -31.70
CA LEU A 328 -22.14 -7.29 -31.63
C LEU A 328 -22.76 -7.03 -33.01
N MET A 329 -22.19 -6.15 -33.83
CA MET A 329 -22.67 -5.87 -35.18
C MET A 329 -22.52 -7.05 -36.15
N LEU A 330 -21.55 -7.95 -35.94
CA LEU A 330 -21.35 -9.15 -36.72
C LEU A 330 -22.43 -10.21 -36.45
N PHE A 331 -22.94 -10.29 -35.23
CA PHE A 331 -23.86 -11.34 -34.83
C PHE A 331 -25.29 -10.85 -34.59
N LEU A 332 -25.48 -9.61 -34.13
CA LEU A 332 -26.78 -9.00 -33.84
C LEU A 332 -27.23 -8.08 -34.99
N ARG A 333 -28.51 -7.68 -34.95
CA ARG A 333 -29.00 -6.64 -35.83
C ARG A 333 -28.31 -5.29 -35.49
N PRO A 334 -27.92 -4.47 -36.47
CA PRO A 334 -27.21 -3.22 -36.20
C PRO A 334 -27.93 -2.30 -35.23
N MET A 335 -29.27 -2.22 -35.32
CA MET A 335 -30.04 -1.39 -34.40
C MET A 335 -30.07 -1.94 -32.97
N LEU A 336 -30.09 -3.26 -32.82
CA LEU A 336 -29.99 -3.93 -31.52
C LEU A 336 -28.57 -3.71 -30.95
N ALA A 337 -27.52 -3.95 -31.73
CA ALA A 337 -26.15 -3.72 -31.35
C ALA A 337 -25.92 -2.26 -30.94
N PHE A 338 -26.50 -1.30 -31.66
CA PHE A 338 -26.42 0.12 -31.31
C PHE A 338 -27.05 0.41 -29.92
N TRP A 339 -28.27 -0.06 -29.66
CA TRP A 339 -28.94 0.20 -28.39
C TRP A 339 -28.26 -0.51 -27.22
N VAL A 340 -27.77 -1.71 -27.38
CA VAL A 340 -26.95 -2.42 -26.39
C VAL A 340 -25.68 -1.63 -26.09
N SER A 341 -25.01 -1.08 -27.10
CA SER A 341 -23.81 -0.27 -26.92
C SER A 341 -24.10 1.07 -26.20
N VAL A 342 -25.24 1.70 -26.51
CA VAL A 342 -25.71 2.90 -25.78
C VAL A 342 -25.97 2.55 -24.30
N GLY A 343 -26.51 1.36 -24.04
CA GLY A 343 -26.75 0.84 -22.70
C GLY A 343 -25.51 0.83 -21.82
N ILE A 344 -24.34 0.45 -22.37
CA ILE A 344 -23.06 0.48 -21.64
C ILE A 344 -22.76 1.91 -21.15
N VAL A 345 -22.91 2.90 -22.06
CA VAL A 345 -22.66 4.30 -21.71
C VAL A 345 -23.61 4.77 -20.62
N VAL A 346 -24.89 4.37 -20.70
CA VAL A 346 -25.90 4.73 -19.69
C VAL A 346 -25.57 4.11 -18.33
N ALA A 347 -25.15 2.85 -18.29
CA ALA A 347 -24.75 2.17 -17.05
C ALA A 347 -23.54 2.86 -16.41
N TYR A 348 -22.53 3.23 -17.21
CA TYR A 348 -21.35 3.92 -16.71
C TYR A 348 -21.65 5.36 -16.24
N MET A 349 -22.47 6.09 -16.96
CA MET A 349 -22.88 7.42 -16.52
C MET A 349 -23.73 7.36 -15.25
N GLY A 350 -24.57 6.34 -15.10
CA GLY A 350 -25.30 6.08 -13.86
C GLY A 350 -24.35 5.77 -12.70
N THR A 351 -23.33 4.97 -12.93
CA THR A 351 -22.28 4.69 -11.94
C THR A 351 -21.56 5.96 -11.52
N LEU A 352 -21.08 6.75 -12.48
CA LEU A 352 -20.39 8.02 -12.21
C LEU A 352 -21.30 9.03 -11.48
N PHE A 353 -22.61 8.97 -11.71
CA PHE A 353 -23.58 9.82 -11.02
C PHE A 353 -23.65 9.52 -9.52
N LEU A 354 -23.62 8.25 -9.12
CA LEU A 354 -23.70 7.84 -7.71
C LEU A 354 -22.33 7.73 -7.02
N LEU A 355 -21.24 7.56 -7.76
CA LEU A 355 -19.91 7.35 -7.21
C LEU A 355 -19.48 8.38 -6.15
N PRO A 356 -19.72 9.72 -6.31
CA PRO A 356 -19.34 10.70 -5.29
C PRO A 356 -19.99 10.50 -3.92
N TYR A 357 -21.13 9.81 -3.88
CA TYR A 357 -21.87 9.55 -2.64
C TYR A 357 -21.40 8.28 -1.90
N THR A 358 -20.48 7.54 -2.49
CA THR A 358 -19.93 6.30 -1.91
C THR A 358 -18.59 6.51 -1.20
N GLY A 359 -18.06 7.74 -1.20
CA GLY A 359 -16.71 8.02 -0.69
C GLY A 359 -15.56 7.54 -1.60
N GLN A 360 -15.88 7.03 -2.80
CA GLN A 360 -14.88 6.56 -3.75
C GLN A 360 -14.60 7.60 -4.84
N GLY A 361 -13.31 7.84 -5.11
CA GLY A 361 -12.85 8.75 -6.16
C GLY A 361 -12.48 8.03 -7.48
N LEU A 362 -12.04 8.83 -8.44
CA LEU A 362 -11.40 8.34 -9.67
C LEU A 362 -9.91 8.08 -9.38
N ASN A 363 -9.59 6.82 -9.24
CA ASN A 363 -8.23 6.33 -9.06
C ASN A 363 -7.96 5.16 -10.02
N MET A 364 -6.74 4.64 -10.00
CA MET A 364 -6.36 3.53 -10.87
C MET A 364 -7.29 2.31 -10.71
N ILE A 365 -7.66 1.97 -9.48
CA ILE A 365 -8.46 0.78 -9.15
C ILE A 365 -9.92 0.95 -9.61
N SER A 366 -10.52 2.13 -9.36
CA SER A 366 -11.89 2.41 -9.78
C SER A 366 -12.02 2.51 -11.32
N LEU A 367 -11.06 3.14 -12.00
CA LEU A 367 -11.02 3.20 -13.47
C LEU A 367 -10.87 1.80 -14.09
N PHE A 368 -10.06 0.97 -13.47
CA PHE A 368 -9.92 -0.42 -13.90
C PHE A 368 -11.22 -1.21 -13.71
N ALA A 369 -11.95 -1.00 -12.62
CA ALA A 369 -13.23 -1.64 -12.40
C ALA A 369 -14.24 -1.30 -13.50
N PHE A 370 -14.21 -0.08 -14.06
CA PHE A 370 -14.99 0.24 -15.27
C PHE A 370 -14.57 -0.61 -16.47
N LEU A 371 -13.27 -0.83 -16.68
CA LEU A 371 -12.79 -1.70 -17.76
C LEU A 371 -13.21 -3.16 -17.57
N LEU A 372 -13.07 -3.66 -16.34
CA LEU A 372 -13.46 -5.01 -15.98
C LEU A 372 -14.94 -5.26 -16.26
N THR A 373 -15.80 -4.29 -15.97
CA THR A 373 -17.24 -4.41 -16.14
C THR A 373 -17.69 -4.30 -17.60
N LEU A 374 -16.82 -3.86 -18.53
CA LEU A 374 -17.17 -3.63 -19.93
C LEU A 374 -17.80 -4.88 -20.59
N GLY A 375 -17.21 -6.05 -20.37
CA GLY A 375 -17.74 -7.31 -20.86
C GLY A 375 -18.98 -7.75 -20.09
N ILE A 376 -19.00 -7.57 -18.77
CA ILE A 376 -20.05 -8.10 -17.90
C ILE A 376 -21.38 -7.34 -18.06
N VAL A 377 -21.32 -6.01 -18.19
CA VAL A 377 -22.51 -5.14 -18.34
C VAL A 377 -23.26 -5.42 -19.65
N VAL A 378 -22.56 -5.88 -20.69
CA VAL A 378 -23.17 -6.17 -21.99
C VAL A 378 -24.05 -7.45 -21.97
N ASP A 379 -23.72 -8.41 -21.12
CA ASP A 379 -24.33 -9.74 -21.12
C ASP A 379 -25.84 -9.69 -20.88
N ASP A 380 -26.31 -8.90 -19.92
CA ASP A 380 -27.72 -8.73 -19.61
C ASP A 380 -28.49 -8.13 -20.77
N ALA A 381 -27.93 -7.12 -21.41
CA ALA A 381 -28.53 -6.46 -22.55
C ALA A 381 -28.59 -7.39 -23.79
N ILE A 382 -27.60 -8.25 -24.00
CA ILE A 382 -27.60 -9.27 -25.07
C ILE A 382 -28.75 -10.26 -24.82
N ILE A 383 -28.86 -10.83 -23.61
CA ILE A 383 -29.90 -11.83 -23.28
C ILE A 383 -31.30 -11.26 -23.47
N VAL A 384 -31.55 -10.05 -22.93
CA VAL A 384 -32.84 -9.38 -23.08
C VAL A 384 -33.11 -9.02 -24.53
N GLY A 385 -32.13 -8.45 -25.23
CA GLY A 385 -32.24 -8.07 -26.63
C GLY A 385 -32.52 -9.23 -27.57
N GLU A 386 -31.83 -10.35 -27.40
CA GLU A 386 -32.05 -11.61 -28.14
C GLU A 386 -33.46 -12.18 -27.87
N SER A 387 -33.91 -12.17 -26.60
CA SER A 387 -35.23 -12.65 -26.23
C SER A 387 -36.33 -11.80 -26.85
N VAL A 388 -36.21 -10.47 -26.82
CA VAL A 388 -37.14 -9.55 -27.48
C VAL A 388 -37.14 -9.77 -29.01
N HIS A 389 -35.93 -9.90 -29.59
CA HIS A 389 -35.81 -10.18 -31.03
C HIS A 389 -36.45 -11.50 -31.41
N SER A 390 -36.25 -12.56 -30.62
CA SER A 390 -36.88 -13.88 -30.82
C SER A 390 -38.41 -13.82 -30.75
N ALA A 391 -38.96 -13.05 -29.78
CA ALA A 391 -40.40 -12.81 -29.66
C ALA A 391 -40.96 -12.06 -30.89
N GLN A 392 -40.25 -11.03 -31.35
CA GLN A 392 -40.64 -10.26 -32.54
C GLN A 392 -40.58 -11.09 -33.83
N SER A 393 -39.58 -11.96 -33.97
CA SER A 393 -39.47 -12.88 -35.14
C SER A 393 -40.57 -13.94 -35.23
N ARG A 394 -41.21 -14.27 -34.10
CA ARG A 394 -42.39 -15.12 -34.00
C ARG A 394 -43.72 -14.39 -34.34
N GLY A 395 -43.65 -13.14 -34.78
CA GLY A 395 -44.81 -12.34 -35.19
C GLY A 395 -45.38 -11.44 -34.09
N LEU A 396 -44.82 -11.40 -32.89
CA LEU A 396 -45.19 -10.50 -31.80
C LEU A 396 -44.48 -9.14 -31.98
N SER A 397 -45.08 -8.20 -32.71
CA SER A 397 -44.41 -6.91 -33.03
C SER A 397 -44.68 -5.83 -32.00
N GLY A 398 -43.82 -4.79 -32.00
CA GLY A 398 -44.00 -3.59 -31.19
C GLY A 398 -43.82 -3.81 -29.68
N VAL A 399 -44.60 -3.05 -28.90
CA VAL A 399 -44.60 -3.12 -27.43
C VAL A 399 -44.92 -4.51 -26.89
N HIS A 400 -45.82 -5.22 -27.53
CA HIS A 400 -46.21 -6.55 -27.07
C HIS A 400 -45.05 -7.55 -27.19
N GLY A 401 -44.30 -7.56 -28.30
CA GLY A 401 -43.13 -8.40 -28.48
C GLY A 401 -42.02 -8.06 -27.49
N ALA A 402 -41.80 -6.78 -27.23
CA ALA A 402 -40.84 -6.33 -26.24
C ALA A 402 -41.21 -6.79 -24.82
N LEU A 403 -42.48 -6.67 -24.41
CA LEU A 403 -42.98 -7.13 -23.11
C LEU A 403 -42.85 -8.62 -22.92
N VAL A 404 -43.27 -9.42 -23.91
CA VAL A 404 -43.20 -10.88 -23.85
C VAL A 404 -41.77 -11.35 -23.80
N GLY A 405 -40.90 -10.80 -24.67
CA GLY A 405 -39.49 -11.17 -24.70
C GLY A 405 -38.76 -10.84 -23.38
N THR A 406 -38.99 -9.65 -22.83
CA THR A 406 -38.37 -9.26 -21.55
C THR A 406 -38.87 -10.15 -20.41
N ARG A 407 -40.18 -10.41 -20.30
CA ARG A 407 -40.76 -11.25 -19.23
C ARG A 407 -40.20 -12.66 -19.20
N GLN A 408 -39.82 -13.20 -20.33
CA GLN A 408 -39.27 -14.57 -20.43
C GLN A 408 -37.90 -14.68 -19.74
N VAL A 409 -37.13 -13.58 -19.65
CA VAL A 409 -35.76 -13.60 -19.14
C VAL A 409 -35.55 -12.73 -17.90
N VAL A 410 -36.56 -11.99 -17.42
CA VAL A 410 -36.47 -11.14 -16.22
C VAL A 410 -35.91 -11.92 -15.02
N LYS A 411 -36.49 -13.09 -14.74
CA LYS A 411 -36.13 -13.90 -13.59
C LYS A 411 -34.68 -14.35 -13.62
N PRO A 412 -34.18 -15.05 -14.66
CA PRO A 412 -32.79 -15.44 -14.71
C PRO A 412 -31.82 -14.22 -14.70
N VAL A 413 -32.12 -13.14 -15.40
CA VAL A 413 -31.26 -11.96 -15.47
C VAL A 413 -31.14 -11.29 -14.08
N VAL A 414 -32.22 -11.10 -13.34
CA VAL A 414 -32.17 -10.50 -11.99
C VAL A 414 -31.34 -11.35 -11.02
N PHE A 415 -31.59 -12.68 -11.01
CA PHE A 415 -30.83 -13.57 -10.13
C PHE A 415 -29.36 -13.65 -10.53
N ALA A 416 -29.04 -13.59 -11.80
CA ALA A 416 -27.68 -13.58 -12.33
C ALA A 416 -26.91 -12.33 -11.85
N VAL A 417 -27.51 -11.15 -12.05
CA VAL A 417 -26.87 -9.88 -11.62
C VAL A 417 -26.64 -9.85 -10.12
N ILE A 418 -27.65 -10.25 -9.32
CA ILE A 418 -27.52 -10.31 -7.85
C ILE A 418 -26.42 -11.30 -7.46
N SER A 419 -26.34 -12.47 -8.11
CA SER A 419 -25.29 -13.45 -7.83
C SER A 419 -23.91 -12.92 -8.15
N THR A 420 -23.75 -12.19 -9.26
CA THR A 420 -22.50 -11.52 -9.61
C THR A 420 -22.12 -10.48 -8.58
N MET A 421 -23.05 -9.64 -8.11
CA MET A 421 -22.79 -8.67 -7.02
C MET A 421 -22.35 -9.38 -5.73
N VAL A 422 -22.96 -10.51 -5.38
CA VAL A 422 -22.58 -11.31 -4.18
C VAL A 422 -21.18 -11.90 -4.33
N PHE A 423 -20.75 -12.29 -5.53
CA PHE A 423 -19.36 -12.73 -5.73
C PHE A 423 -18.33 -11.63 -5.50
N PHE A 424 -18.67 -10.37 -5.77
CA PHE A 424 -17.77 -9.25 -5.47
C PHE A 424 -17.83 -8.78 -4.00
N ALA A 425 -18.82 -9.20 -3.21
CA ALA A 425 -18.97 -8.81 -1.82
C ALA A 425 -17.77 -9.11 -0.90
N PRO A 426 -17.02 -10.25 -1.05
CA PRO A 426 -15.79 -10.48 -0.28
C PRO A 426 -14.79 -9.35 -0.33
N MET A 427 -14.69 -8.65 -1.45
CA MET A 427 -13.73 -7.54 -1.61
C MET A 427 -14.06 -6.31 -0.75
N PHE A 428 -15.26 -6.19 -0.18
CA PHE A 428 -15.59 -5.14 0.78
C PHE A 428 -14.95 -5.36 2.16
N PHE A 429 -14.59 -6.61 2.46
CA PHE A 429 -14.15 -7.06 3.78
C PHE A 429 -12.71 -7.58 3.78
N LEU A 430 -11.90 -7.10 2.86
CA LEU A 430 -10.47 -7.42 2.84
C LEU A 430 -9.77 -6.75 4.03
N PRO A 431 -8.90 -7.48 4.75
CA PRO A 431 -8.11 -6.94 5.83
C PRO A 431 -6.93 -6.10 5.34
N GLY A 432 -6.27 -5.42 6.29
CA GLY A 432 -5.01 -4.73 6.07
C GLY A 432 -5.13 -3.45 5.23
N GLU A 433 -4.01 -2.89 4.83
CA GLU A 433 -3.92 -1.63 4.07
C GLU A 433 -4.68 -1.67 2.72
N TRP A 434 -4.82 -2.87 2.12
CA TRP A 434 -5.48 -3.07 0.83
C TRP A 434 -7.00 -3.17 0.91
N GLY A 435 -7.54 -3.37 2.11
CA GLY A 435 -8.98 -3.41 2.34
C GLY A 435 -9.67 -2.16 1.81
N PRO A 436 -9.35 -0.97 2.31
CA PRO A 436 -9.91 0.29 1.82
C PRO A 436 -9.63 0.55 0.34
N ALA A 437 -8.41 0.25 -0.12
CA ALA A 437 -8.01 0.45 -1.51
C ALA A 437 -8.82 -0.43 -2.48
N SER A 438 -9.10 -1.67 -2.12
CA SER A 438 -9.83 -2.62 -2.97
C SER A 438 -11.33 -2.34 -3.03
N LYS A 439 -11.94 -1.62 -2.07
CA LYS A 439 -13.37 -1.27 -2.04
C LYS A 439 -13.86 -0.57 -3.32
N GLY A 440 -12.96 0.12 -4.04
CA GLY A 440 -13.29 0.74 -5.32
C GLY A 440 -13.79 -0.24 -6.38
N ILE A 441 -13.27 -1.48 -6.42
CA ILE A 441 -13.70 -2.49 -7.40
C ILE A 441 -15.15 -2.91 -7.18
N PRO A 442 -15.55 -3.46 -6.02
CA PRO A 442 -16.91 -3.92 -5.82
C PRO A 442 -17.93 -2.78 -5.86
N VAL A 443 -17.58 -1.56 -5.43
CA VAL A 443 -18.47 -0.39 -5.54
C VAL A 443 -18.80 -0.09 -7.00
N VAL A 444 -17.78 0.07 -7.84
CA VAL A 444 -17.99 0.37 -9.27
C VAL A 444 -18.73 -0.76 -9.97
N VAL A 445 -18.33 -2.02 -9.72
CA VAL A 445 -18.96 -3.19 -10.32
C VAL A 445 -20.44 -3.30 -9.93
N CYS A 446 -20.76 -3.20 -8.63
CA CYS A 446 -22.13 -3.29 -8.15
C CYS A 446 -23.02 -2.16 -8.68
N LEU A 447 -22.50 -0.93 -8.72
CA LEU A 447 -23.23 0.20 -9.31
C LEU A 447 -23.45 0.02 -10.82
N ALA A 448 -22.39 -0.40 -11.55
CA ALA A 448 -22.49 -0.62 -12.99
C ALA A 448 -23.49 -1.73 -13.33
N LEU A 449 -23.51 -2.83 -12.58
CA LEU A 449 -24.47 -3.92 -12.72
C LEU A 449 -25.90 -3.49 -12.34
N ALA A 450 -26.06 -2.69 -11.28
CA ALA A 450 -27.38 -2.16 -10.91
C ALA A 450 -27.97 -1.28 -12.02
N PHE A 451 -27.16 -0.40 -12.59
CA PHE A 451 -27.60 0.43 -13.72
C PHE A 451 -27.75 -0.38 -15.02
N SER A 452 -26.94 -1.42 -15.26
CA SER A 452 -27.12 -2.37 -16.35
C SER A 452 -28.48 -3.07 -16.24
N LEU A 453 -28.86 -3.52 -15.05
CA LEU A 453 -30.17 -4.14 -14.81
C LEU A 453 -31.33 -3.18 -15.11
N ILE A 454 -31.24 -1.93 -14.68
CA ILE A 454 -32.21 -0.88 -14.98
C ILE A 454 -32.28 -0.63 -16.50
N GLU A 455 -31.13 -0.57 -17.13
CA GLU A 455 -31.04 -0.36 -18.59
C GLU A 455 -31.66 -1.52 -19.34
N SER A 456 -31.22 -2.76 -19.09
CA SER A 456 -31.64 -3.97 -19.83
C SER A 456 -33.12 -4.31 -19.64
N LEU A 457 -33.71 -4.07 -18.45
CA LEU A 457 -35.10 -4.41 -18.15
C LEU A 457 -36.10 -3.29 -18.41
N LEU A 458 -35.67 -2.01 -18.34
CA LEU A 458 -36.59 -0.87 -18.45
C LEU A 458 -36.32 0.00 -19.69
N ILE A 459 -35.04 0.36 -19.93
CA ILE A 459 -34.68 1.32 -20.99
C ILE A 459 -34.61 0.61 -22.36
N LEU A 460 -33.85 -0.48 -22.46
CA LEU A 460 -33.62 -1.22 -23.70
C LEU A 460 -34.92 -1.74 -24.32
N PRO A 461 -35.85 -2.40 -23.59
CA PRO A 461 -37.09 -2.87 -24.17
C PRO A 461 -37.96 -1.76 -24.73
N SER A 462 -37.96 -0.59 -24.14
CA SER A 462 -38.65 0.60 -24.62
C SER A 462 -38.15 1.05 -26.01
N HIS A 463 -36.85 1.02 -26.22
CA HIS A 463 -36.24 1.35 -27.51
C HIS A 463 -36.47 0.25 -28.55
N LEU A 464 -36.39 -1.02 -28.16
CA LEU A 464 -36.62 -2.18 -29.04
C LEU A 464 -38.09 -2.32 -29.45
N ALA A 465 -39.03 -1.81 -28.66
CA ALA A 465 -40.45 -1.77 -29.02
C ALA A 465 -40.74 -0.97 -30.30
N HIS A 466 -39.88 -0.01 -30.63
CA HIS A 466 -40.02 0.83 -31.81
C HIS A 466 -39.24 0.32 -33.02
N MET A 467 -38.58 -0.83 -32.89
CA MET A 467 -37.81 -1.42 -33.97
C MET A 467 -38.71 -1.97 -35.08
N LYS A 468 -38.39 -1.62 -36.34
CA LYS A 468 -39.10 -2.15 -37.51
C LYS A 468 -38.82 -3.65 -37.69
N PRO A 469 -39.84 -4.44 -38.14
CA PRO A 469 -39.59 -5.81 -38.52
C PRO A 469 -38.53 -5.95 -39.59
N GLU A 470 -37.84 -7.08 -39.66
CA GLU A 470 -36.84 -7.35 -40.69
C GLU A 470 -37.51 -7.40 -42.07
N PRO A 471 -36.99 -6.66 -43.08
CA PRO A 471 -37.56 -6.74 -44.41
C PRO A 471 -37.40 -8.14 -44.97
N ALA A 472 -38.45 -8.62 -45.64
CA ALA A 472 -38.47 -9.99 -46.25
C ALA A 472 -37.38 -10.19 -47.33
N ILE A 473 -36.90 -9.13 -47.92
CA ILE A 473 -35.77 -9.13 -48.86
C ILE A 473 -34.60 -8.37 -48.22
N PRO A 474 -33.47 -9.02 -47.92
CA PRO A 474 -32.32 -8.37 -47.27
C PRO A 474 -31.70 -7.35 -48.22
N ASP A 475 -31.30 -6.16 -47.72
CA ASP A 475 -30.47 -5.22 -48.39
C ASP A 475 -29.18 -5.85 -48.89
N SER A 476 -28.76 -5.54 -50.13
CA SER A 476 -27.63 -6.17 -50.82
C SER A 476 -26.28 -5.66 -50.36
N GLY A 477 -26.21 -4.84 -49.26
CA GLY A 477 -24.99 -4.27 -48.72
C GLY A 477 -24.03 -5.35 -48.19
N TRP A 478 -22.71 -5.10 -48.34
CA TRP A 478 -21.67 -6.04 -47.92
C TRP A 478 -21.73 -6.36 -46.41
N LEU A 479 -22.02 -5.39 -45.56
CA LEU A 479 -22.19 -5.53 -44.12
C LEU A 479 -23.33 -6.51 -43.79
N THR A 480 -24.47 -6.37 -44.45
CA THR A 480 -25.63 -7.27 -44.26
C THR A 480 -25.29 -8.68 -44.69
N ARG A 481 -24.55 -8.86 -45.81
CA ARG A 481 -24.05 -10.15 -46.26
C ARG A 481 -23.08 -10.79 -45.27
N THR A 482 -22.12 -10.05 -44.76
CA THR A 482 -21.13 -10.55 -43.78
C THR A 482 -21.80 -10.93 -42.47
N ARG A 483 -22.70 -10.10 -41.94
CA ARG A 483 -23.49 -10.40 -40.73
C ARG A 483 -24.32 -11.68 -40.94
N MET A 484 -25.06 -11.79 -42.03
CA MET A 484 -25.86 -12.96 -42.31
C MET A 484 -25.04 -14.25 -42.51
N ALA A 485 -23.84 -14.12 -43.08
CA ALA A 485 -22.87 -15.21 -43.19
C ALA A 485 -22.35 -15.63 -41.80
N CYS A 486 -21.93 -14.70 -40.94
CA CYS A 486 -21.47 -15.00 -39.58
C CYS A 486 -22.59 -15.60 -38.70
N ALA A 487 -23.75 -14.94 -38.66
CA ALA A 487 -24.88 -15.41 -37.87
C ALA A 487 -25.39 -16.77 -38.39
N GLY A 488 -25.46 -16.94 -39.70
CA GLY A 488 -25.83 -18.20 -40.34
C GLY A 488 -24.80 -19.30 -40.17
N TRP A 489 -23.52 -18.98 -40.14
CA TRP A 489 -22.44 -19.92 -39.80
C TRP A 489 -22.58 -20.44 -38.38
N LEU A 490 -22.78 -19.54 -37.43
CA LEU A 490 -22.94 -19.91 -36.00
C LEU A 490 -24.17 -20.78 -35.77
N ALA A 491 -25.29 -20.42 -36.37
CA ALA A 491 -26.53 -21.21 -36.31
C ALA A 491 -26.36 -22.59 -36.94
N ARG A 492 -25.71 -22.71 -38.09
CA ARG A 492 -25.36 -24.00 -38.71
C ARG A 492 -24.42 -24.80 -37.83
N PHE A 493 -23.38 -24.19 -37.27
CA PHE A 493 -22.46 -24.87 -36.39
C PHE A 493 -23.17 -25.40 -35.13
N ALA A 494 -24.07 -24.62 -34.52
CA ALA A 494 -24.86 -25.06 -33.38
C ALA A 494 -25.70 -26.30 -33.69
N ASN A 495 -26.39 -26.32 -34.84
CA ASN A 495 -27.29 -27.41 -35.20
C ASN A 495 -26.59 -28.64 -35.84
N GLU A 496 -25.62 -28.42 -36.75
CA GLU A 496 -25.01 -29.48 -37.55
C GLU A 496 -23.75 -30.10 -36.91
N ARG A 497 -23.05 -29.36 -36.01
CA ARG A 497 -21.82 -29.83 -35.37
C ARG A 497 -21.95 -29.97 -33.85
N TYR A 498 -22.39 -28.90 -33.17
CA TYR A 498 -22.47 -28.91 -31.71
C TYR A 498 -23.56 -29.86 -31.19
N ARG A 499 -24.77 -29.77 -31.70
CA ARG A 499 -25.89 -30.64 -31.27
C ARG A 499 -25.57 -32.15 -31.36
N PRO A 500 -25.04 -32.68 -32.49
CA PRO A 500 -24.63 -34.08 -32.56
C PRO A 500 -23.43 -34.43 -31.66
N PHE A 501 -22.51 -33.49 -31.46
CA PHE A 501 -21.40 -33.64 -30.53
C PHE A 501 -21.92 -33.75 -29.08
N LEU A 502 -22.81 -32.83 -28.69
CA LEU A 502 -23.40 -32.83 -27.34
C LEU A 502 -24.20 -34.12 -27.11
N GLU A 503 -24.95 -34.62 -28.10
CA GLU A 503 -25.66 -35.89 -28.01
C GLU A 503 -24.73 -37.08 -27.69
N LYS A 504 -23.56 -37.13 -28.35
CA LYS A 504 -22.53 -38.15 -28.04
C LYS A 504 -21.97 -37.96 -26.61
N CYS A 505 -21.76 -36.74 -26.17
CA CYS A 505 -21.31 -36.41 -24.82
C CYS A 505 -22.36 -36.85 -23.78
N LEU A 506 -23.62 -36.57 -24.00
CA LEU A 506 -24.71 -36.93 -23.08
C LEU A 506 -24.91 -38.45 -23.01
N ARG A 507 -24.74 -39.17 -24.11
CA ARG A 507 -24.75 -40.64 -24.07
C ARG A 507 -23.60 -41.25 -23.27
N ASN A 508 -22.47 -40.52 -23.12
CA ASN A 508 -21.29 -40.92 -22.36
C ASN A 508 -20.97 -39.94 -21.22
N HIS A 509 -21.99 -39.43 -20.52
CA HIS A 509 -21.91 -38.36 -19.56
C HIS A 509 -20.89 -38.62 -18.44
N ALA A 510 -20.73 -39.86 -17.95
CA ALA A 510 -19.73 -40.21 -16.95
C ALA A 510 -18.28 -40.04 -17.46
N SER A 511 -18.03 -40.39 -18.75
CA SER A 511 -16.71 -40.19 -19.36
C SER A 511 -16.39 -38.71 -19.57
N VAL A 512 -17.40 -37.89 -19.87
CA VAL A 512 -17.27 -36.43 -19.98
C VAL A 512 -16.91 -35.81 -18.60
N GLY A 513 -17.63 -36.23 -17.55
CA GLY A 513 -17.31 -35.80 -16.19
C GLY A 513 -15.89 -36.17 -15.77
N GLY A 514 -15.47 -37.41 -16.08
CA GLY A 514 -14.11 -37.89 -15.83
C GLY A 514 -13.04 -37.09 -16.58
N PHE A 515 -13.27 -36.75 -17.84
CA PHE A 515 -12.36 -35.94 -18.66
C PHE A 515 -12.16 -34.54 -18.06
N PHE A 516 -13.22 -33.84 -17.71
CA PHE A 516 -13.11 -32.51 -17.08
C PHE A 516 -12.48 -32.58 -15.69
N LEU A 517 -12.75 -33.63 -14.91
CA LEU A 517 -12.10 -33.84 -13.63
C LEU A 517 -10.58 -34.02 -13.79
N VAL A 518 -10.14 -34.82 -14.78
CA VAL A 518 -8.71 -34.97 -15.08
C VAL A 518 -8.07 -33.63 -15.49
N LEU A 519 -8.75 -32.84 -16.32
CA LEU A 519 -8.27 -31.52 -16.70
C LEU A 519 -8.13 -30.57 -15.47
N LEU A 520 -9.11 -30.62 -14.57
CA LEU A 520 -9.05 -29.84 -13.33
C LEU A 520 -7.85 -30.28 -12.44
N CYS A 521 -7.70 -31.60 -12.25
CA CYS A 521 -6.57 -32.14 -11.49
C CYS A 521 -5.22 -31.77 -12.15
N LEU A 522 -5.14 -31.80 -13.49
CA LEU A 522 -3.94 -31.39 -14.22
C LEU A 522 -3.62 -29.91 -14.00
N SER A 523 -4.62 -29.01 -14.03
CA SER A 523 -4.42 -27.59 -13.81
C SER A 523 -3.96 -27.30 -12.38
N LEU A 524 -4.56 -28.00 -11.39
CA LEU A 524 -4.14 -27.89 -9.99
C LEU A 524 -2.74 -28.45 -9.77
N ALA A 525 -2.36 -29.53 -10.47
CA ALA A 525 -1.00 -30.08 -10.44
C ALA A 525 0.01 -29.13 -11.09
N LEU A 526 -0.37 -28.40 -12.14
CA LEU A 526 0.47 -27.38 -12.77
C LEU A 526 0.79 -26.23 -11.79
N PHE A 527 -0.21 -25.78 -11.04
CA PHE A 527 -0.04 -24.75 -10.00
C PHE A 527 0.73 -25.29 -8.80
N GLY A 528 0.29 -26.41 -8.21
CA GLY A 528 0.92 -27.01 -7.02
C GLY A 528 2.31 -27.61 -7.27
N GLY A 529 2.65 -27.93 -8.52
CA GLY A 529 3.98 -28.41 -8.93
C GLY A 529 5.04 -27.32 -9.12
N GLY A 530 4.69 -26.04 -8.87
CA GLY A 530 5.63 -24.91 -8.99
C GLY A 530 5.97 -24.48 -10.42
N TYR A 531 5.24 -24.99 -11.42
CA TYR A 531 5.40 -24.55 -12.82
C TYR A 531 4.86 -23.14 -13.08
N LEU A 532 4.01 -22.64 -12.19
CA LEU A 532 3.53 -21.27 -12.18
C LEU A 532 4.13 -20.54 -10.99
N LYS A 533 4.83 -19.46 -11.25
CA LYS A 533 5.31 -18.56 -10.20
C LYS A 533 4.14 -17.83 -9.59
N SER A 534 4.17 -17.63 -8.28
CA SER A 534 3.21 -16.79 -7.55
C SER A 534 3.97 -15.68 -6.84
N ALA A 535 3.40 -14.49 -6.86
CA ALA A 535 3.84 -13.37 -6.05
C ALA A 535 2.59 -12.68 -5.51
N PHE A 536 2.59 -12.28 -4.25
CA PHE A 536 1.43 -11.61 -3.66
C PHE A 536 1.15 -10.30 -4.42
N PHE A 537 2.18 -9.47 -4.59
CA PHE A 537 2.16 -8.32 -5.49
C PHE A 537 2.93 -8.60 -6.77
N PRO A 538 2.43 -8.20 -7.94
CA PRO A 538 3.24 -8.22 -9.16
C PRO A 538 4.35 -7.16 -9.04
N ARG A 539 5.58 -7.55 -9.33
CA ARG A 539 6.70 -6.61 -9.44
C ARG A 539 6.50 -5.73 -10.66
N VAL A 540 6.20 -4.47 -10.44
CA VAL A 540 5.97 -3.49 -11.51
C VAL A 540 7.00 -2.39 -11.40
N ASN A 541 7.69 -2.11 -12.49
CA ASN A 541 8.73 -1.10 -12.56
C ASN A 541 8.21 0.27 -12.12
N SER A 542 9.04 1.03 -11.43
CA SER A 542 8.76 2.40 -11.00
C SER A 542 9.37 3.41 -11.99
N ASP A 543 8.85 4.64 -11.96
CA ASP A 543 9.48 5.78 -12.62
C ASP A 543 10.72 6.28 -11.83
N PHE A 544 11.07 5.58 -10.75
CA PHE A 544 12.21 5.88 -9.90
C PHE A 544 12.99 4.61 -9.58
N VAL A 545 14.31 4.74 -9.51
CA VAL A 545 15.17 3.74 -8.88
C VAL A 545 15.69 4.33 -7.58
N VAL A 546 15.45 3.61 -6.50
CA VAL A 546 15.90 3.97 -5.15
C VAL A 546 17.04 3.06 -4.75
N GLY A 547 18.20 3.64 -4.44
CA GLY A 547 19.33 2.92 -3.87
C GLY A 547 19.49 3.34 -2.42
N THR A 548 19.46 2.39 -1.49
CA THR A 548 19.73 2.62 -0.07
C THR A 548 20.96 1.82 0.34
N VAL A 549 21.93 2.51 0.92
CA VAL A 549 23.14 1.89 1.49
C VAL A 549 23.21 2.23 2.97
N GLU A 550 23.17 1.22 3.82
CA GLU A 550 23.40 1.38 5.24
C GLU A 550 24.86 1.08 5.57
N LEU A 551 25.53 2.02 6.23
CA LEU A 551 26.86 1.88 6.75
C LEU A 551 26.81 1.40 8.20
N PRO A 552 27.92 0.81 8.73
CA PRO A 552 28.00 0.49 10.14
C PRO A 552 27.83 1.75 11.00
N GLN A 553 27.11 1.62 12.11
CA GLN A 553 26.91 2.72 13.03
C GLN A 553 28.22 3.16 13.72
N GLY A 554 28.27 4.44 14.10
CA GLY A 554 29.46 5.01 14.72
C GLY A 554 30.60 5.32 13.75
N GLY A 555 30.40 5.12 12.44
CA GLY A 555 31.30 5.59 11.39
C GLY A 555 31.34 7.11 11.30
N ALA A 556 32.37 7.65 10.65
CA ALA A 556 32.43 9.09 10.40
C ALA A 556 31.38 9.52 9.36
N PHE A 557 30.73 10.65 9.55
CA PHE A 557 29.79 11.20 8.56
C PHE A 557 30.43 11.39 7.16
N ALA A 558 31.73 11.67 7.14
CA ALA A 558 32.52 11.73 5.91
C ALA A 558 32.46 10.43 5.08
N ASP A 559 32.30 9.27 5.71
CA ASP A 559 32.18 7.99 5.01
C ASP A 559 30.80 7.89 4.30
N SER A 560 29.74 8.40 4.94
CA SER A 560 28.40 8.53 4.33
C SER A 560 28.43 9.49 3.16
N GLN A 561 29.09 10.64 3.30
CA GLN A 561 29.26 11.60 2.19
C GLN A 561 30.05 10.97 1.03
N ALA A 562 31.15 10.30 1.32
CA ALA A 562 31.95 9.62 0.29
C ALA A 562 31.15 8.50 -0.42
N MET A 563 30.30 7.78 0.31
CA MET A 563 29.42 6.77 -0.27
C MET A 563 28.34 7.41 -1.17
N ARG A 564 27.71 8.52 -0.73
CA ARG A 564 26.78 9.28 -1.56
C ARG A 564 27.44 9.75 -2.85
N ASP A 565 28.63 10.35 -2.78
CA ASP A 565 29.36 10.85 -3.94
C ASP A 565 29.68 9.72 -4.93
N ARG A 566 30.02 8.54 -4.42
CA ARG A 566 30.23 7.32 -5.22
C ARG A 566 28.96 6.88 -5.93
N LEU A 567 27.82 6.86 -5.23
CA LEU A 567 26.51 6.51 -5.77
C LEU A 567 26.07 7.50 -6.85
N VAL A 568 26.15 8.82 -6.54
CA VAL A 568 25.77 9.90 -7.48
C VAL A 568 26.66 9.86 -8.72
N THR A 569 27.98 9.69 -8.57
CA THR A 569 28.89 9.60 -9.72
C THR A 569 28.57 8.42 -10.61
N ALA A 570 28.27 7.26 -10.03
CA ALA A 570 27.87 6.06 -10.79
C ALA A 570 26.53 6.30 -11.53
N ALA A 571 25.57 6.92 -10.87
CA ALA A 571 24.27 7.25 -11.46
C ALA A 571 24.39 8.27 -12.61
N GLU A 572 25.21 9.31 -12.45
CA GLU A 572 25.47 10.31 -13.51
C GLU A 572 26.18 9.70 -14.73
N ALA A 573 27.09 8.74 -14.51
CA ALA A 573 27.73 8.02 -15.62
C ALA A 573 26.69 7.20 -16.41
N ILE A 574 25.78 6.52 -15.71
CA ILE A 574 24.69 5.76 -16.31
C ILE A 574 23.71 6.68 -17.04
N LYS A 575 23.33 7.81 -16.43
CA LYS A 575 22.49 8.85 -17.07
C LYS A 575 23.11 9.32 -18.38
N THR A 576 24.41 9.59 -18.39
CA THR A 576 25.13 10.02 -19.59
C THR A 576 25.12 8.93 -20.68
N ASP A 577 25.36 7.67 -20.31
CA ASP A 577 25.35 6.54 -21.25
C ASP A 577 23.97 6.34 -21.87
N TYR A 578 22.91 6.26 -21.06
CA TYR A 578 21.54 6.08 -21.56
C TYR A 578 21.06 7.26 -22.40
N ASN A 579 21.23 8.50 -21.92
CA ASN A 579 20.76 9.70 -22.62
C ASN A 579 21.52 9.96 -23.95
N SER A 580 22.72 9.42 -24.11
CA SER A 580 23.47 9.49 -25.38
C SER A 580 22.92 8.59 -26.48
N GLN A 581 22.12 7.58 -26.14
CA GLN A 581 21.55 6.65 -27.12
C GLN A 581 20.52 7.32 -28.02
N SER A 582 20.51 6.98 -29.31
CA SER A 582 19.66 7.62 -30.31
C SER A 582 18.17 7.57 -30.02
N ARG A 583 17.72 6.53 -29.33
CA ARG A 583 16.30 6.36 -28.92
C ARG A 583 15.84 7.37 -27.86
N TYR A 584 16.76 7.94 -27.09
CA TYR A 584 16.46 8.90 -26.01
C TYR A 584 16.82 10.35 -26.35
N GLN A 585 17.11 10.67 -27.59
CA GLN A 585 17.46 12.03 -28.01
C GLN A 585 16.30 13.03 -27.91
N GLN A 586 15.05 12.57 -28.01
CA GLN A 586 13.87 13.45 -27.92
C GLN A 586 13.33 13.53 -26.46
N THR A 587 13.43 12.43 -25.72
CA THR A 587 13.03 12.35 -24.32
C THR A 587 14.15 11.65 -23.57
N PRO A 588 14.80 12.29 -22.59
CA PRO A 588 15.88 11.66 -21.84
C PRO A 588 15.38 10.40 -21.15
N ALA A 589 16.25 9.38 -21.03
CA ALA A 589 15.92 8.19 -20.25
C ALA A 589 15.89 8.49 -18.76
N ILE A 590 16.88 9.27 -18.30
CA ILE A 590 17.06 9.66 -16.91
C ILE A 590 17.12 11.18 -16.83
N ASP A 591 16.35 11.76 -15.92
CA ASP A 591 16.25 13.22 -15.76
C ASP A 591 16.98 13.69 -14.51
N ASN A 592 16.51 13.35 -13.33
CA ASN A 592 17.00 13.87 -12.07
C ASN A 592 17.67 12.80 -11.20
N ILE A 593 18.70 13.21 -10.48
CA ILE A 593 19.41 12.39 -9.49
C ILE A 593 19.48 13.16 -8.18
N LEU A 594 18.98 12.55 -7.11
CA LEU A 594 19.07 13.04 -5.74
C LEU A 594 19.89 12.07 -4.91
N GLY A 595 20.93 12.56 -4.26
CA GLY A 595 21.73 11.85 -3.27
C GLY A 595 21.56 12.47 -1.89
N VAL A 596 21.26 11.66 -0.90
CA VAL A 596 21.11 12.09 0.51
C VAL A 596 22.07 11.28 1.37
N ALA A 597 22.96 11.94 2.08
CA ALA A 597 23.80 11.33 3.10
C ALA A 597 23.24 11.65 4.48
N GLY A 598 22.89 10.62 5.25
CA GLY A 598 22.58 10.70 6.67
C GLY A 598 23.74 10.15 7.52
N ALA A 599 23.58 10.06 8.83
CA ALA A 599 24.63 9.61 9.75
C ALA A 599 25.24 8.26 9.36
N ASN A 600 24.40 7.27 9.08
CA ASN A 600 24.83 5.94 8.66
C ASN A 600 24.03 5.38 7.46
N LYS A 601 23.14 6.20 6.89
CA LYS A 601 22.28 5.80 5.76
C LYS A 601 22.47 6.75 4.60
N VAL A 602 22.67 6.19 3.43
CA VAL A 602 22.78 6.94 2.18
C VAL A 602 21.68 6.52 1.24
N ASP A 603 20.88 7.47 0.82
CA ASP A 603 19.80 7.24 -0.16
C ASP A 603 20.16 7.91 -1.49
N LEU A 604 19.97 7.17 -2.56
CA LEU A 604 20.04 7.63 -3.94
C LEU A 604 18.67 7.50 -4.60
N LEU A 605 18.19 8.55 -5.24
CA LEU A 605 16.96 8.52 -6.01
C LEU A 605 17.23 8.96 -7.44
N VAL A 606 16.98 8.07 -8.40
CA VAL A 606 17.17 8.32 -9.83
C VAL A 606 15.82 8.35 -10.52
N GLN A 607 15.46 9.48 -11.13
CA GLN A 607 14.21 9.64 -11.87
C GLN A 607 14.37 9.20 -13.32
N THR A 608 13.53 8.24 -13.73
CA THR A 608 13.41 7.80 -15.12
C THR A 608 12.22 8.48 -15.80
N VAL A 609 12.32 8.78 -17.06
CA VAL A 609 11.29 9.54 -17.80
C VAL A 609 10.71 8.74 -18.95
N SER A 610 11.47 7.80 -19.50
CA SER A 610 11.05 7.02 -20.67
C SER A 610 10.41 5.70 -20.25
N ASP A 611 9.19 5.45 -20.70
CA ASP A 611 8.47 4.19 -20.50
C ASP A 611 9.17 2.97 -21.15
N ASP A 612 10.09 3.22 -22.10
CA ASP A 612 10.86 2.18 -22.79
C ASP A 612 12.14 1.79 -22.04
N LEU A 613 12.42 2.40 -20.88
CA LEU A 613 13.59 2.08 -20.08
C LEU A 613 13.34 0.86 -19.20
N ASP A 614 14.18 -0.14 -19.36
CA ASP A 614 14.23 -1.27 -18.44
C ASP A 614 14.95 -0.85 -17.15
N THR A 615 14.17 -0.49 -16.14
CA THR A 615 14.69 -0.03 -14.84
C THR A 615 15.37 -1.14 -14.06
N GLU A 616 14.99 -2.41 -14.27
CA GLU A 616 15.65 -3.57 -13.68
C GLU A 616 17.08 -3.72 -14.23
N GLU A 617 17.24 -3.70 -15.55
CA GLU A 617 18.57 -3.78 -16.20
C GLU A 617 19.42 -2.56 -15.81
N MET A 618 18.85 -1.38 -15.76
CA MET A 618 19.55 -0.17 -15.30
C MET A 618 20.06 -0.33 -13.86
N THR A 619 19.22 -0.82 -12.98
CA THR A 619 19.55 -1.06 -11.57
C THR A 619 20.67 -2.10 -11.42
N LYS A 620 20.65 -3.18 -12.19
CA LYS A 620 21.73 -4.18 -12.23
C LYS A 620 23.05 -3.56 -12.66
N ARG A 621 23.03 -2.70 -13.67
CA ARG A 621 24.23 -1.95 -14.14
C ARG A 621 24.74 -0.98 -13.09
N LEU A 622 23.82 -0.27 -12.40
CA LEU A 622 24.17 0.64 -11.31
C LEU A 622 24.91 -0.13 -10.20
N ARG A 623 24.34 -1.24 -9.75
CA ARG A 623 24.96 -2.09 -8.72
C ARG A 623 26.33 -2.61 -9.17
N GLN A 624 26.47 -3.04 -10.42
CA GLN A 624 27.74 -3.52 -10.98
C GLN A 624 28.80 -2.41 -11.06
N SER A 625 28.40 -1.19 -11.42
CA SER A 625 29.31 -0.04 -11.53
C SER A 625 29.90 0.40 -10.19
N LEU A 626 29.18 0.13 -9.10
CA LEU A 626 29.64 0.44 -7.76
C LEU A 626 30.75 -0.48 -7.25
N GLY A 627 30.93 -1.68 -7.86
CA GLY A 627 31.98 -2.62 -7.48
C GLY A 627 31.83 -3.15 -6.05
N ASP A 628 32.93 -3.19 -5.28
CA ASP A 628 32.94 -3.72 -3.92
C ASP A 628 32.25 -2.77 -2.92
N LEU A 629 31.24 -3.28 -2.25
CA LEU A 629 30.44 -2.60 -1.21
C LEU A 629 30.56 -3.33 0.15
N SER A 630 31.61 -4.10 0.37
CA SER A 630 31.84 -4.86 1.62
C SER A 630 31.93 -4.01 2.88
N GLN A 631 32.10 -2.69 2.75
CA GLN A 631 32.07 -1.75 3.87
C GLN A 631 30.63 -1.39 4.30
N ALA A 632 29.63 -1.64 3.45
CA ALA A 632 28.23 -1.41 3.79
C ALA A 632 27.66 -2.58 4.59
N LYS A 633 26.82 -2.27 5.57
CA LYS A 633 26.07 -3.24 6.34
C LYS A 633 24.94 -3.86 5.50
N ASP A 634 24.18 -3.01 4.81
CA ASP A 634 23.09 -3.40 3.91
C ASP A 634 23.12 -2.54 2.64
N VAL A 635 22.74 -3.15 1.51
CA VAL A 635 22.70 -2.48 0.21
C VAL A 635 21.47 -2.93 -0.53
N ARG A 636 20.49 -2.03 -0.66
CA ARG A 636 19.26 -2.27 -1.41
C ARG A 636 19.15 -1.35 -2.60
N PHE A 637 18.68 -1.91 -3.71
CA PHE A 637 18.27 -1.15 -4.88
C PHE A 637 16.86 -1.59 -5.28
N ASP A 638 15.92 -0.68 -5.16
CA ASP A 638 14.53 -0.91 -5.55
C ASP A 638 14.21 -0.11 -6.83
N TYR A 639 13.55 -0.79 -7.75
CA TYR A 639 13.08 -0.26 -9.02
C TYR A 639 11.58 -0.47 -9.20
N THR A 640 10.90 -0.94 -8.15
CA THR A 640 9.47 -1.25 -8.16
C THR A 640 8.64 -0.13 -7.55
N ILE A 641 7.36 -0.05 -7.92
CA ILE A 641 6.45 0.99 -7.38
C ILE A 641 6.22 0.83 -5.88
N ARG A 642 6.32 -0.39 -5.39
CA ARG A 642 6.23 -0.72 -3.97
C ARG A 642 7.44 -1.58 -3.61
N ASP A 643 8.15 -1.18 -2.57
CA ASP A 643 9.11 -2.04 -1.89
C ASP A 643 8.31 -2.98 -0.96
N PRO A 644 8.19 -4.28 -1.29
CA PRO A 644 7.48 -5.22 -0.44
C PRO A 644 8.29 -5.62 0.81
N GLY A 645 9.51 -5.09 0.97
CA GLY A 645 10.48 -5.56 1.94
C GLY A 645 11.10 -6.89 1.55
N LYS A 646 11.76 -7.54 2.50
CA LYS A 646 12.33 -8.88 2.27
C LYS A 646 11.21 -9.93 2.24
N PRO A 647 11.24 -10.87 1.28
CA PRO A 647 10.17 -11.86 1.10
C PRO A 647 10.04 -12.87 2.25
N ILE A 648 11.06 -13.00 3.10
CA ILE A 648 10.98 -13.72 4.37
C ILE A 648 11.15 -12.69 5.48
N SER A 649 10.15 -12.55 6.35
CA SER A 649 10.23 -11.82 7.61
C SER A 649 9.53 -12.63 8.70
N LEU A 650 10.27 -12.94 9.76
CA LEU A 650 9.83 -13.67 10.94
C LEU A 650 10.00 -12.78 12.16
N LEU A 651 8.94 -12.59 12.90
CA LEU A 651 8.90 -11.77 14.11
C LEU A 651 8.75 -12.68 15.32
N PHE A 652 9.72 -12.62 16.20
CA PHE A 652 9.75 -13.36 17.47
C PHE A 652 9.60 -12.39 18.61
N ALA A 653 8.71 -12.67 19.56
CA ALA A 653 8.54 -11.80 20.73
C ALA A 653 8.73 -12.57 22.02
N SER A 654 9.47 -11.97 22.97
CA SER A 654 9.79 -12.55 24.29
C SER A 654 10.08 -11.45 25.30
N ASP A 655 9.90 -11.75 26.59
CA ASP A 655 10.33 -10.86 27.68
C ASP A 655 11.86 -10.81 27.83
N SER A 656 12.56 -11.89 27.43
CA SER A 656 14.01 -12.04 27.60
C SER A 656 14.76 -11.69 26.32
N ILE A 657 15.51 -10.58 26.34
CA ILE A 657 16.33 -10.18 25.21
C ILE A 657 17.49 -11.16 24.96
N SER A 658 18.05 -11.74 26.02
CA SER A 658 19.13 -12.72 25.89
C SER A 658 18.67 -14.02 25.22
N ASP A 659 17.40 -14.39 25.38
CA ASP A 659 16.82 -15.53 24.67
C ASP A 659 16.65 -15.20 23.18
N LEU A 660 16.24 -13.97 22.85
CA LEU A 660 16.12 -13.51 21.48
C LEU A 660 17.46 -13.42 20.77
N GLU A 661 18.55 -13.00 21.44
CA GLU A 661 19.91 -12.98 20.87
C GLU A 661 20.40 -14.38 20.48
N VAL A 662 20.16 -15.38 21.35
CA VAL A 662 20.53 -16.77 21.03
C VAL A 662 19.62 -17.32 19.94
N LEU A 663 18.32 -17.00 19.99
CA LEU A 663 17.34 -17.41 19.00
C LEU A 663 17.67 -16.86 17.61
N SER A 664 18.15 -15.61 17.50
CA SER A 664 18.59 -15.02 16.22
C SER A 664 19.57 -15.94 15.49
N GLN A 665 20.60 -16.43 16.20
CA GLN A 665 21.58 -17.33 15.62
C GLN A 665 20.96 -18.68 15.20
N ASP A 666 20.06 -19.23 16.01
CA ASP A 666 19.34 -20.48 15.68
C ASP A 666 18.47 -20.30 14.42
N VAL A 667 17.77 -19.16 14.27
CA VAL A 667 16.91 -18.86 13.13
C VAL A 667 17.74 -18.64 11.85
N ARG A 668 18.82 -17.86 11.93
CA ARG A 668 19.76 -17.65 10.82
C ARG A 668 20.31 -18.97 10.31
N ALA A 669 20.79 -19.83 11.21
CA ALA A 669 21.29 -21.16 10.86
C ALA A 669 20.20 -22.06 10.27
N ALA A 670 18.93 -21.87 10.64
CA ALA A 670 17.80 -22.57 10.06
C ALA A 670 17.52 -22.13 8.63
N LEU A 671 17.55 -20.83 8.36
CA LEU A 671 17.34 -20.24 7.03
C LEU A 671 18.50 -20.54 6.07
N GLU A 672 19.75 -20.50 6.52
CA GLU A 672 20.93 -20.84 5.72
C GLU A 672 20.92 -22.25 5.14
N ARG A 673 20.14 -23.18 5.70
CA ARG A 673 19.98 -24.54 5.18
C ARG A 673 19.25 -24.62 3.84
N TYR A 674 18.53 -23.57 3.46
CA TYR A 674 17.71 -23.56 2.24
C TYR A 674 18.49 -22.92 1.08
N PRO A 675 18.71 -23.65 -0.03
CA PRO A 675 19.38 -23.11 -1.20
C PRO A 675 18.59 -21.93 -1.78
N GLY A 676 19.27 -20.84 -2.09
CA GLY A 676 18.66 -19.64 -2.66
C GLY A 676 18.20 -18.61 -1.64
N VAL A 677 18.31 -18.88 -0.34
CA VAL A 677 18.14 -17.85 0.71
C VAL A 677 19.47 -17.11 0.87
N PHE A 678 19.44 -15.80 0.87
CA PHE A 678 20.62 -14.95 1.03
C PHE A 678 20.26 -13.64 1.74
N ASP A 679 21.26 -12.82 2.06
CA ASP A 679 21.10 -11.53 2.76
C ASP A 679 20.23 -11.65 4.03
N ILE A 680 20.53 -12.67 4.85
CA ILE A 680 19.84 -12.89 6.13
C ILE A 680 20.31 -11.83 7.11
N THR A 681 19.40 -10.99 7.57
CA THR A 681 19.64 -9.92 8.56
C THR A 681 18.69 -10.07 9.74
N ASP A 682 19.10 -9.57 10.88
CA ASP A 682 18.22 -9.49 12.05
C ASP A 682 18.27 -8.09 12.70
N SER A 683 17.30 -7.81 13.57
CA SER A 683 17.19 -6.51 14.22
C SER A 683 18.30 -6.22 15.23
N PHE A 684 19.14 -7.21 15.59
CA PHE A 684 20.29 -7.08 16.49
C PHE A 684 21.64 -6.93 15.77
N ASP A 685 21.69 -7.01 14.44
CA ASP A 685 22.90 -7.01 13.62
C ASP A 685 23.71 -5.68 13.63
N ALA A 686 23.32 -4.71 14.42
CA ALA A 686 24.04 -3.44 14.56
C ALA A 686 24.30 -3.10 16.03
N PRO A 687 25.30 -3.71 16.63
CA PRO A 687 25.66 -3.37 18.01
C PRO A 687 26.20 -1.93 18.05
N LEU A 688 25.67 -1.13 18.97
CA LEU A 688 26.18 0.18 19.32
C LEU A 688 27.19 0.04 20.47
N GLU A 689 28.35 0.71 20.40
CA GLU A 689 29.25 0.77 21.55
C GLU A 689 28.76 1.79 22.56
N GLU A 690 28.49 1.36 23.78
CA GLU A 690 28.07 2.20 24.90
C GLU A 690 29.16 2.31 25.96
N LEU A 691 29.34 3.53 26.48
CA LEU A 691 30.25 3.78 27.60
C LEU A 691 29.48 3.74 28.92
N VAL A 692 29.61 2.65 29.64
CA VAL A 692 28.95 2.47 30.95
C VAL A 692 29.86 2.99 32.07
N LEU A 693 29.40 4.04 32.76
CA LEU A 693 30.14 4.71 33.85
C LEU A 693 30.01 3.94 35.16
N SER A 694 31.10 3.92 35.92
CA SER A 694 31.11 3.35 37.26
C SER A 694 31.95 4.20 38.21
N LEU A 695 31.47 4.44 39.45
CA LEU A 695 32.18 5.17 40.46
C LEU A 695 33.30 4.35 41.08
N LYS A 696 34.38 5.00 41.40
CA LYS A 696 35.45 4.49 42.25
C LYS A 696 35.18 4.81 43.72
N PRO A 697 35.70 4.04 44.70
CA PRO A 697 35.51 4.34 46.12
C PRO A 697 35.95 5.72 46.55
N ALA A 698 36.91 6.34 45.82
CA ALA A 698 37.36 7.72 46.07
C ALA A 698 36.24 8.75 45.86
N ALA A 699 35.27 8.50 44.97
CA ALA A 699 34.15 9.40 44.73
C ALA A 699 33.26 9.56 45.97
N GLU A 700 32.93 8.42 46.63
CA GLU A 700 32.12 8.43 47.86
C GLU A 700 32.77 9.23 48.97
N ALA A 701 34.12 9.10 49.13
CA ALA A 701 34.86 9.84 50.10
C ALA A 701 34.84 11.35 49.83
N LEU A 702 34.70 11.77 48.58
CA LEU A 702 34.60 13.16 48.14
C LEU A 702 33.15 13.67 48.06
N GLY A 703 32.16 12.85 48.43
CA GLY A 703 30.75 13.20 48.34
C GLY A 703 30.22 13.34 46.92
N ILE A 704 30.87 12.72 45.90
CA ILE A 704 30.49 12.73 44.48
C ILE A 704 29.60 11.53 44.21
N THR A 705 28.44 11.78 43.66
CA THR A 705 27.49 10.74 43.26
C THR A 705 27.64 10.37 41.78
N LEU A 706 27.09 9.25 41.35
CA LEU A 706 27.06 8.88 39.94
C LEU A 706 26.30 9.92 39.12
N SER A 707 25.22 10.48 39.67
CA SER A 707 24.45 11.54 39.02
C SER A 707 25.28 12.81 38.79
N ASP A 708 26.15 13.19 39.79
CA ASP A 708 27.02 14.38 39.65
C ASP A 708 28.03 14.17 38.52
N VAL A 709 28.61 12.96 38.39
CA VAL A 709 29.53 12.62 37.29
C VAL A 709 28.80 12.56 35.94
N ALA A 710 27.69 11.85 35.86
CA ALA A 710 26.91 11.69 34.62
C ALA A 710 26.42 13.07 34.11
N LYS A 711 25.91 13.93 35.01
CA LYS A 711 25.47 15.30 34.64
C LYS A 711 26.60 16.11 34.02
N GLN A 712 27.79 16.11 34.64
CA GLN A 712 28.92 16.90 34.16
C GLN A 712 29.48 16.39 32.84
N ILE A 713 29.50 15.06 32.63
CA ILE A 713 29.85 14.47 31.32
C ILE A 713 28.84 14.86 30.27
N ARG A 714 27.53 14.72 30.58
CA ARG A 714 26.46 15.13 29.67
C ARG A 714 26.58 16.60 29.28
N GLN A 715 26.79 17.49 30.25
CA GLN A 715 26.99 18.92 29.99
C GLN A 715 28.18 19.19 29.07
N ALA A 716 29.27 18.46 29.24
CA ALA A 716 30.47 18.61 28.45
C ALA A 716 30.31 18.10 27.01
N PHE A 717 29.84 16.86 26.84
CA PHE A 717 29.82 16.15 25.54
C PHE A 717 28.53 16.34 24.76
N TYR A 718 27.37 16.16 25.37
CA TYR A 718 26.09 16.43 24.74
C TYR A 718 25.74 17.90 24.77
N GLY A 719 25.97 18.56 25.91
CA GLY A 719 25.59 19.93 26.19
C GLY A 719 24.37 20.04 27.11
N GLU A 720 24.13 21.26 27.57
CA GLU A 720 22.96 21.64 28.34
C GLU A 720 22.15 22.68 27.57
N GLU A 721 20.84 22.38 27.34
CA GLU A 721 19.90 23.35 26.79
C GLU A 721 19.57 24.40 27.83
N VAL A 722 19.99 25.64 27.57
CA VAL A 722 19.79 26.75 28.51
C VAL A 722 18.39 27.31 28.37
N GLN A 723 17.96 27.51 27.12
CA GLN A 723 16.67 28.08 26.78
C GLN A 723 16.34 27.82 25.31
N ARG A 724 15.08 28.08 24.96
CA ARG A 724 14.61 28.18 23.56
C ARG A 724 14.18 29.62 23.29
N ILE A 725 14.58 30.13 22.16
CA ILE A 725 14.21 31.47 21.70
C ILE A 725 13.39 31.37 20.40
N PRO A 726 12.22 32.03 20.33
CA PRO A 726 11.46 32.10 19.08
C PRO A 726 12.18 33.05 18.12
N ARG A 727 12.63 32.52 16.99
CA ARG A 727 13.29 33.29 15.93
C ARG A 727 12.90 32.73 14.57
N ASP A 728 12.54 33.60 13.66
CA ASP A 728 12.17 33.27 12.25
C ASP A 728 11.13 32.17 12.10
N GLY A 729 10.22 32.05 13.10
CA GLY A 729 9.15 31.03 13.10
C GLY A 729 9.58 29.65 13.62
N GLU A 730 10.80 29.50 14.08
CA GLU A 730 11.32 28.29 14.72
C GLU A 730 11.68 28.56 16.22
N ASP A 731 11.64 27.50 17.01
CA ASP A 731 12.15 27.50 18.38
C ASP A 731 13.64 27.14 18.39
N VAL A 732 14.49 28.16 18.31
CA VAL A 732 15.94 28.00 18.25
C VAL A 732 16.47 27.62 19.64
N ARG A 733 17.17 26.51 19.74
CA ARG A 733 17.79 26.05 20.98
C ARG A 733 19.09 26.80 21.26
N VAL A 734 19.31 27.10 22.51
CA VAL A 734 20.60 27.69 23.02
C VAL A 734 21.29 26.62 23.85
N MET A 735 22.39 26.08 23.31
CA MET A 735 23.14 24.97 23.91
C MET A 735 24.48 25.46 24.45
N ILE A 736 24.86 25.01 25.65
CA ILE A 736 26.21 25.16 26.18
C ILE A 736 26.88 23.80 26.21
N ARG A 737 28.08 23.70 25.63
CA ARG A 737 28.82 22.43 25.52
C ARG A 737 30.32 22.67 25.28
N TYR A 738 31.13 21.61 25.31
CA TYR A 738 32.53 21.68 24.88
C TYR A 738 32.65 21.98 23.39
N PRO A 739 33.76 22.59 22.94
CA PRO A 739 34.06 22.70 21.51
C PRO A 739 34.05 21.34 20.82
N GLU A 740 33.64 21.31 19.56
CA GLU A 740 33.52 20.09 18.77
C GLU A 740 34.79 19.22 18.79
N ALA A 741 35.96 19.82 18.68
CA ALA A 741 37.25 19.13 18.74
C ALA A 741 37.46 18.36 20.06
N GLU A 742 36.92 18.91 21.18
CA GLU A 742 37.05 18.28 22.49
C GLU A 742 36.00 17.15 22.67
N ARG A 743 34.83 17.23 22.02
CA ARG A 743 33.77 16.23 22.11
C ARG A 743 34.04 14.97 21.28
N ARG A 744 34.89 15.06 20.24
CA ARG A 744 35.14 13.95 19.32
C ARG A 744 36.15 12.90 19.83
N ALA A 745 36.85 13.13 20.92
CA ALA A 745 37.87 12.20 21.42
C ALA A 745 37.50 11.64 22.80
N ILE A 746 37.36 10.33 22.89
CA ILE A 746 37.11 9.60 24.15
C ILE A 746 38.20 9.91 25.21
N ALA A 747 39.41 10.14 24.74
CA ALA A 747 40.54 10.55 25.63
C ALA A 747 40.20 11.80 26.49
N ASN A 748 39.36 12.68 25.99
CA ASN A 748 39.00 13.92 26.70
C ASN A 748 38.09 13.64 27.92
N ILE A 749 37.40 12.51 27.99
CA ILE A 749 36.69 12.08 29.21
C ILE A 749 37.71 11.86 30.34
N ASN A 750 38.85 11.25 30.06
CA ASN A 750 39.88 10.97 31.06
C ASN A 750 40.59 12.22 31.52
N SER A 751 40.65 13.28 30.70
CA SER A 751 41.32 14.54 31.00
C SER A 751 40.40 15.59 31.65
N MET A 752 39.04 15.37 31.61
CA MET A 752 38.14 16.32 32.25
C MET A 752 38.22 16.29 33.77
N TYR A 753 37.85 17.37 34.40
CA TYR A 753 37.76 17.50 35.85
C TYR A 753 36.31 17.47 36.32
N ILE A 754 36.06 16.58 37.30
CA ILE A 754 34.77 16.52 37.99
C ILE A 754 34.79 17.48 39.15
N ARG A 755 33.85 18.39 39.23
CA ARG A 755 33.73 19.40 40.25
C ARG A 755 32.85 18.90 41.38
N THR A 756 33.38 19.00 42.60
CA THR A 756 32.62 18.68 43.82
C THR A 756 31.62 19.79 44.11
N ARG A 757 30.67 19.54 45.02
CA ARG A 757 29.71 20.58 45.48
C ARG A 757 30.39 21.80 46.15
N ASP A 758 31.57 21.59 46.75
CA ASP A 758 32.38 22.64 47.38
C ASP A 758 33.29 23.38 46.38
N GLY A 759 33.22 23.03 45.08
CA GLY A 759 33.99 23.66 44.02
C GLY A 759 35.41 23.12 43.83
N ALA A 760 35.77 22.02 44.48
CA ALA A 760 37.09 21.41 44.27
C ALA A 760 37.08 20.62 42.93
N GLU A 761 38.16 20.69 42.18
CA GLU A 761 38.35 20.02 40.90
C GLU A 761 39.11 18.70 41.10
N VAL A 762 38.54 17.59 40.67
CA VAL A 762 39.10 16.26 40.78
C VAL A 762 39.14 15.60 39.40
N PRO A 763 40.29 15.05 38.95
CA PRO A 763 40.32 14.38 37.66
C PRO A 763 39.30 13.25 37.57
N PHE A 764 38.61 13.12 36.45
CA PHE A 764 37.65 12.06 36.20
C PHE A 764 38.20 10.69 36.57
N SER A 765 39.43 10.39 36.13
CA SER A 765 40.10 9.11 36.35
C SER A 765 40.30 8.78 37.86
N THR A 766 40.20 9.75 38.79
CA THR A 766 40.27 9.52 40.22
C THR A 766 38.93 9.04 40.80
N VAL A 767 37.81 9.58 40.31
CA VAL A 767 36.48 9.35 40.86
C VAL A 767 35.63 8.34 40.08
N ALA A 768 35.90 8.15 38.78
CA ALA A 768 35.12 7.26 37.95
C ALA A 768 36.00 6.45 37.00
N THR A 769 35.41 5.46 36.43
CA THR A 769 35.92 4.67 35.30
C THR A 769 34.76 4.35 34.35
N TYR A 770 35.07 3.99 33.13
CA TYR A 770 34.10 3.50 32.20
C TYR A 770 34.52 2.16 31.62
N ARG A 771 33.56 1.41 31.13
CA ARG A 771 33.78 0.21 30.32
C ARG A 771 32.97 0.34 29.04
N VAL A 772 33.47 -0.20 27.97
CA VAL A 772 32.74 -0.30 26.70
C VAL A 772 31.89 -1.56 26.74
N GLU A 773 30.60 -1.39 26.57
CA GLU A 773 29.65 -2.49 26.43
C GLU A 773 28.96 -2.40 25.07
N THR A 774 28.43 -3.51 24.60
CA THR A 774 27.63 -3.56 23.37
C THR A 774 26.19 -3.23 23.72
N GLY A 775 25.65 -2.18 23.17
CA GLY A 775 24.25 -1.80 23.26
C GLY A 775 23.48 -2.13 22.01
N TYR A 776 22.22 -1.70 21.93
CA TYR A 776 21.31 -1.91 20.80
C TYR A 776 21.10 -0.60 20.05
N GLN A 777 20.92 -0.70 18.73
CA GLN A 777 20.60 0.47 17.89
C GLN A 777 19.16 0.92 18.12
N SER A 778 18.25 -0.03 18.18
CA SER A 778 16.85 0.16 18.52
C SER A 778 16.36 -1.05 19.31
N ILE A 779 15.39 -0.83 20.16
CA ILE A 779 14.65 -1.89 20.83
C ILE A 779 13.21 -1.77 20.38
N GLU A 780 12.72 -2.81 19.74
CA GLU A 780 11.36 -2.90 19.25
C GLU A 780 10.54 -3.81 20.15
N ARG A 781 9.28 -3.44 20.32
CA ARG A 781 8.36 -4.22 21.16
C ARG A 781 7.01 -4.31 20.47
N LEU A 782 6.37 -5.46 20.62
CA LEU A 782 5.02 -5.76 20.17
C LEU A 782 4.20 -6.27 21.36
N ASP A 783 3.07 -5.65 21.61
CA ASP A 783 2.18 -6.03 22.72
C ASP A 783 2.94 -6.20 24.05
N ARG A 784 3.84 -5.26 24.35
CA ARG A 784 4.67 -5.20 25.57
C ARG A 784 5.80 -6.23 25.66
N LEU A 785 6.00 -7.05 24.63
CA LEU A 785 7.12 -8.00 24.55
C LEU A 785 8.21 -7.42 23.63
N ARG A 786 9.48 -7.65 23.95
CA ARG A 786 10.58 -7.30 23.06
C ARG A 786 10.57 -8.20 21.83
N THR A 787 10.89 -7.65 20.68
CA THR A 787 10.87 -8.37 19.41
C THR A 787 12.24 -8.54 18.79
N LEU A 788 12.38 -9.64 18.08
CA LEU A 788 13.47 -9.93 17.15
C LEU A 788 12.83 -10.15 15.78
N GLU A 789 13.15 -9.32 14.80
CA GLU A 789 12.83 -9.57 13.41
C GLU A 789 14.03 -10.23 12.73
N VAL A 790 13.80 -11.35 12.03
CA VAL A 790 14.78 -11.98 11.15
C VAL A 790 14.21 -12.00 9.75
N SER A 791 14.90 -11.33 8.83
CA SER A 791 14.49 -11.20 7.45
C SER A 791 15.53 -11.72 6.48
N ALA A 792 15.09 -12.20 5.30
CA ALA A 792 15.97 -12.76 4.28
C ALA A 792 15.41 -12.57 2.89
N ASP A 793 16.30 -12.48 1.92
CA ASP A 793 15.98 -12.52 0.49
C ASP A 793 16.00 -13.94 -0.07
N VAL A 794 15.25 -14.15 -1.15
CA VAL A 794 15.17 -15.43 -1.86
C VAL A 794 15.46 -15.23 -3.35
N ALA A 795 16.33 -16.05 -3.90
CA ALA A 795 16.65 -16.00 -5.32
C ALA A 795 15.42 -16.34 -6.20
N GLU A 796 15.31 -15.72 -7.37
CA GLU A 796 14.14 -15.86 -8.26
C GLU A 796 13.87 -17.32 -8.72
N ASP A 797 14.91 -18.14 -8.77
CA ASP A 797 14.86 -19.57 -9.11
C ASP A 797 14.82 -20.47 -7.85
N GLY A 798 14.77 -19.86 -6.66
CA GLY A 798 14.68 -20.55 -5.37
C GLY A 798 13.29 -21.13 -5.08
N ALA A 799 13.19 -21.81 -3.93
CA ALA A 799 11.90 -22.27 -3.43
C ALA A 799 11.02 -21.06 -3.03
N PRO A 800 9.68 -21.16 -3.14
CA PRO A 800 8.78 -20.08 -2.71
C PRO A 800 9.03 -19.70 -1.25
N PRO A 801 9.11 -18.40 -0.91
CA PRO A 801 9.38 -17.89 0.45
C PRO A 801 8.49 -18.53 1.51
N ARG A 802 7.19 -18.59 1.24
CA ARG A 802 6.20 -19.25 2.11
C ARG A 802 6.54 -20.71 2.42
N GLY A 803 6.93 -21.47 1.40
CA GLY A 803 7.29 -22.89 1.57
C GLY A 803 8.52 -23.08 2.47
N ILE A 804 9.50 -22.15 2.36
CA ILE A 804 10.68 -22.11 3.23
C ILE A 804 10.26 -21.84 4.67
N VAL A 805 9.47 -20.75 4.89
CA VAL A 805 9.00 -20.35 6.22
C VAL A 805 8.17 -21.46 6.88
N GLU A 806 7.18 -22.03 6.18
CA GLU A 806 6.38 -23.13 6.70
C GLU A 806 7.23 -24.35 7.06
N SER A 807 8.28 -24.64 6.29
CA SER A 807 9.20 -25.74 6.58
C SER A 807 10.07 -25.46 7.79
N VAL A 808 10.62 -24.25 7.92
CA VAL A 808 11.39 -23.82 9.09
C VAL A 808 10.54 -23.90 10.34
N LEU A 809 9.35 -23.29 10.32
CA LEU A 809 8.44 -23.28 11.47
C LEU A 809 7.93 -24.67 11.86
N ARG A 810 7.75 -25.56 10.90
CA ARG A 810 7.33 -26.95 11.16
C ARG A 810 8.44 -27.78 11.79
N ASN A 811 9.69 -27.59 11.34
CA ASN A 811 10.83 -28.41 11.78
C ASN A 811 11.46 -27.87 13.05
N ASP A 812 11.71 -26.57 13.11
CA ASP A 812 12.47 -25.91 14.17
C ASP A 812 11.59 -25.17 15.19
N GLY A 813 10.42 -24.68 14.78
CA GLY A 813 9.48 -23.92 15.63
C GLY A 813 9.13 -24.62 16.94
N PRO A 814 8.76 -25.92 16.94
CA PRO A 814 8.45 -26.63 18.19
C PRO A 814 9.65 -26.73 19.14
N VAL A 815 10.87 -26.81 18.60
CA VAL A 815 12.11 -26.84 19.39
C VAL A 815 12.33 -25.49 20.04
N TRP A 816 12.12 -24.39 19.30
CA TRP A 816 12.28 -23.04 19.84
C TRP A 816 11.24 -22.75 20.94
N LEU A 817 9.97 -23.06 20.69
CA LEU A 817 8.89 -22.89 21.69
C LEU A 817 9.12 -23.71 22.98
N GLN A 818 9.76 -24.87 22.86
CA GLN A 818 10.11 -25.69 24.02
C GLN A 818 11.34 -25.14 24.78
N ARG A 819 12.29 -24.57 24.04
CA ARG A 819 13.56 -24.07 24.60
C ARG A 819 13.40 -22.70 25.25
N TYR A 820 12.53 -21.83 24.68
CA TYR A 820 12.29 -20.47 25.13
C TYR A 820 10.85 -20.30 25.62
N PRO A 821 10.57 -20.49 26.92
CA PRO A 821 9.21 -20.33 27.47
C PRO A 821 8.70 -18.90 27.31
N GLY A 822 7.49 -18.74 26.81
CA GLY A 822 6.88 -17.42 26.58
C GLY A 822 7.22 -16.79 25.23
N LEU A 823 7.99 -17.50 24.37
CA LEU A 823 8.25 -17.06 23.01
C LEU A 823 6.97 -17.11 22.17
N THR A 824 6.68 -16.04 21.46
CA THR A 824 5.67 -16.02 20.40
C THR A 824 6.37 -15.90 19.05
N ILE A 825 5.82 -16.55 18.04
CA ILE A 825 6.35 -16.54 16.68
C ILE A 825 5.26 -16.03 15.75
N ASN A 826 5.50 -14.90 15.12
CA ASN A 826 4.61 -14.27 14.15
C ASN A 826 5.33 -14.16 12.79
N MET A 827 4.56 -14.08 11.74
CA MET A 827 5.06 -13.66 10.43
C MET A 827 4.82 -12.17 10.31
N ASP A 828 5.66 -11.47 9.58
CA ASP A 828 5.52 -10.03 9.35
C ASP A 828 5.70 -9.71 7.86
N GLY A 829 5.39 -8.48 7.46
CA GLY A 829 5.55 -8.00 6.10
C GLY A 829 4.62 -8.66 5.07
N GLU A 830 5.09 -8.78 3.83
CA GLU A 830 4.30 -9.28 2.69
C GLU A 830 3.69 -10.67 2.92
N LEU A 831 4.39 -11.53 3.65
CA LEU A 831 3.92 -12.89 3.91
C LEU A 831 2.72 -12.93 4.86
N GLN A 832 2.69 -12.06 5.87
CA GLN A 832 1.53 -11.91 6.75
C GLN A 832 0.33 -11.39 5.96
N GLU A 833 0.51 -10.32 5.17
CA GLU A 833 -0.54 -9.77 4.32
C GLU A 833 -1.11 -10.83 3.36
N GLU A 834 -0.25 -11.66 2.76
CA GLU A 834 -0.67 -12.75 1.88
C GLU A 834 -1.57 -13.75 2.62
N ILE A 835 -1.16 -14.17 3.82
CA ILE A 835 -1.90 -15.16 4.61
C ILE A 835 -3.25 -14.60 5.05
N GLU A 836 -3.28 -13.38 5.57
CA GLU A 836 -4.53 -12.71 6.00
C GLU A 836 -5.49 -12.51 4.82
N PHE A 837 -4.97 -12.07 3.68
CA PHE A 837 -5.75 -11.95 2.44
C PHE A 837 -6.33 -13.29 2.01
N GLN A 838 -5.52 -14.37 2.00
CA GLN A 838 -6.00 -15.70 1.61
C GLN A 838 -7.04 -16.24 2.59
N GLN A 839 -6.85 -16.07 3.89
CA GLN A 839 -7.83 -16.48 4.90
C GLN A 839 -9.16 -15.73 4.74
N ALA A 840 -9.09 -14.40 4.56
CA ALA A 840 -10.27 -13.57 4.32
C ALA A 840 -11.01 -14.00 3.04
N MET A 841 -10.26 -14.26 1.96
CA MET A 841 -10.83 -14.73 0.68
C MET A 841 -11.51 -16.09 0.80
N VAL A 842 -10.90 -17.04 1.51
CA VAL A 842 -11.50 -18.37 1.72
C VAL A 842 -12.76 -18.26 2.58
N TYR A 843 -12.71 -17.49 3.67
CA TYR A 843 -13.83 -17.34 4.58
C TYR A 843 -15.01 -16.60 3.90
N MET A 844 -14.75 -15.41 3.36
CA MET A 844 -15.78 -14.58 2.73
C MET A 844 -16.27 -15.19 1.40
N GLY A 845 -15.37 -15.81 0.62
CA GLY A 845 -15.71 -16.53 -0.58
C GLY A 845 -16.61 -17.73 -0.31
N SER A 846 -16.35 -18.48 0.77
CA SER A 846 -17.21 -19.59 1.19
C SER A 846 -18.61 -19.11 1.61
N LEU A 847 -18.66 -17.98 2.34
CA LEU A 847 -19.92 -17.34 2.72
C LEU A 847 -20.71 -16.88 1.48
N SER A 848 -20.05 -16.24 0.52
CA SER A 848 -20.66 -15.82 -0.74
C SER A 848 -21.19 -17.00 -1.52
N MET A 849 -20.44 -18.09 -1.62
CA MET A 849 -20.92 -19.34 -2.26
C MET A 849 -22.17 -19.89 -1.57
N LEU A 850 -22.22 -19.85 -0.23
CA LEU A 850 -23.41 -20.28 0.53
C LEU A 850 -24.62 -19.40 0.23
N VAL A 851 -24.44 -18.08 0.20
CA VAL A 851 -25.51 -17.13 -0.13
C VAL A 851 -26.01 -17.36 -1.55
N ILE A 852 -25.11 -17.53 -2.52
CA ILE A 852 -25.47 -17.79 -3.93
C ILE A 852 -26.17 -19.13 -4.06
N PHE A 853 -25.72 -20.17 -3.34
CA PHE A 853 -26.42 -21.44 -3.28
C PHE A 853 -27.87 -21.25 -2.80
N GLY A 854 -28.10 -20.50 -1.74
CA GLY A 854 -29.42 -20.17 -1.23
C GLY A 854 -30.28 -19.40 -2.24
N LEU A 855 -29.73 -18.37 -2.89
CA LEU A 855 -30.40 -17.60 -3.94
C LEU A 855 -30.81 -18.51 -5.12
N MET A 856 -29.91 -19.39 -5.57
CA MET A 856 -30.20 -20.32 -6.64
C MET A 856 -31.23 -21.40 -6.25
N ALA A 857 -31.16 -21.87 -4.99
CA ALA A 857 -32.17 -22.83 -4.49
C ALA A 857 -33.57 -22.22 -4.49
N ILE A 858 -33.71 -20.94 -4.17
CA ILE A 858 -34.98 -20.21 -4.28
C ILE A 858 -35.38 -20.03 -5.75
N ALA A 859 -34.42 -19.64 -6.60
CA ALA A 859 -34.69 -19.43 -8.04
C ALA A 859 -35.20 -20.67 -8.74
N PHE A 860 -34.56 -21.82 -8.52
CA PHE A 860 -34.89 -23.10 -9.19
C PHE A 860 -35.88 -23.96 -8.40
N LYS A 861 -36.18 -23.64 -7.14
CA LYS A 861 -36.97 -24.49 -6.24
C LYS A 861 -36.38 -25.91 -6.12
N SER A 862 -35.08 -26.02 -6.11
CA SER A 862 -34.29 -27.25 -6.10
C SER A 862 -33.01 -27.07 -5.33
N TYR A 863 -32.59 -28.08 -4.55
CA TYR A 863 -31.29 -28.08 -3.86
C TYR A 863 -30.16 -28.69 -4.71
N TRP A 864 -30.51 -29.44 -5.79
CA TRP A 864 -29.53 -30.08 -6.68
C TRP A 864 -29.03 -29.13 -7.79
N GLN A 865 -29.92 -28.34 -8.38
CA GLN A 865 -29.56 -27.45 -9.49
C GLN A 865 -28.55 -26.37 -9.12
N PRO A 866 -28.54 -25.76 -7.91
CA PRO A 866 -27.47 -24.86 -7.49
C PRO A 866 -26.09 -25.50 -7.54
N PHE A 867 -25.92 -26.76 -7.16
CA PHE A 867 -24.66 -27.47 -7.31
C PHE A 867 -24.20 -27.55 -8.77
N LEU A 868 -25.10 -27.81 -9.71
CA LEU A 868 -24.78 -27.81 -11.12
C LEU A 868 -24.29 -26.45 -11.62
N VAL A 869 -24.92 -25.37 -11.16
CA VAL A 869 -24.50 -24.01 -11.51
C VAL A 869 -23.10 -23.73 -10.95
N LEU A 870 -22.85 -24.03 -9.68
CA LEU A 870 -21.59 -23.74 -8.99
C LEU A 870 -20.44 -24.65 -9.44
N THR A 871 -20.68 -25.80 -10.06
CA THR A 871 -19.60 -26.66 -10.57
C THR A 871 -18.74 -26.00 -11.65
N ALA A 872 -19.22 -24.95 -12.31
CA ALA A 872 -18.43 -24.24 -13.29
C ALA A 872 -17.37 -23.31 -12.68
N VAL A 873 -17.51 -22.92 -11.42
CA VAL A 873 -16.56 -22.02 -10.74
C VAL A 873 -15.14 -22.60 -10.65
N PRO A 874 -14.92 -23.86 -10.22
CA PRO A 874 -13.59 -24.48 -10.26
C PRO A 874 -12.97 -24.54 -11.65
N PHE A 875 -13.78 -24.63 -12.69
CA PHE A 875 -13.28 -24.66 -14.07
C PHE A 875 -12.95 -23.26 -14.61
N GLY A 876 -13.55 -22.21 -14.05
CA GLY A 876 -13.09 -20.84 -14.24
C GLY A 876 -11.67 -20.63 -13.71
N LEU A 877 -11.39 -21.15 -12.50
CA LEU A 877 -10.03 -21.18 -11.94
C LEU A 877 -9.04 -21.95 -12.82
N MET A 878 -9.47 -23.12 -13.37
CA MET A 878 -8.65 -23.88 -14.32
C MET A 878 -8.29 -23.02 -15.54
N GLY A 879 -9.24 -22.29 -16.10
CA GLY A 879 -9.00 -21.38 -17.22
C GLY A 879 -8.02 -20.27 -16.87
N ALA A 880 -8.14 -19.68 -15.68
CA ALA A 880 -7.21 -18.68 -15.18
C ALA A 880 -5.78 -19.24 -15.09
N ILE A 881 -5.59 -20.43 -14.51
CA ILE A 881 -4.29 -21.09 -14.41
C ILE A 881 -3.67 -21.32 -15.80
N PHE A 882 -4.45 -21.83 -16.75
CA PHE A 882 -3.98 -22.02 -18.13
C PHE A 882 -3.64 -20.71 -18.82
N GLY A 883 -4.40 -19.64 -18.59
CA GLY A 883 -4.14 -18.31 -19.15
C GLY A 883 -2.82 -17.73 -18.65
N HIS A 884 -2.55 -17.81 -17.35
CA HIS A 884 -1.29 -17.38 -16.77
C HIS A 884 -0.11 -18.19 -17.29
N TRP A 885 -0.26 -19.53 -17.34
CA TRP A 885 0.78 -20.39 -17.88
C TRP A 885 1.09 -20.09 -19.35
N LEU A 886 0.05 -19.88 -20.17
CA LEU A 886 0.19 -19.62 -21.61
C LEU A 886 0.87 -18.28 -21.91
N LEU A 887 0.52 -17.24 -21.13
CA LEU A 887 1.03 -15.87 -21.32
C LEU A 887 2.29 -15.57 -20.49
N GLY A 888 2.72 -16.48 -19.61
CA GLY A 888 3.92 -16.33 -18.77
C GLY A 888 3.75 -15.35 -17.60
N TRP A 889 2.50 -15.03 -17.21
CA TRP A 889 2.24 -14.14 -16.08
C TRP A 889 2.26 -14.91 -14.75
N GLN A 890 2.74 -14.23 -13.69
CA GLN A 890 2.68 -14.75 -12.32
C GLN A 890 1.26 -14.64 -11.77
N VAL A 891 0.88 -15.60 -10.91
CA VAL A 891 -0.37 -15.53 -10.17
C VAL A 891 -0.19 -14.57 -9.00
N SER A 892 -1.08 -13.59 -8.89
CA SER A 892 -1.03 -12.56 -7.83
C SER A 892 -2.39 -12.42 -7.14
N MET A 893 -2.47 -11.56 -6.11
CA MET A 893 -3.75 -11.22 -5.48
C MET A 893 -4.77 -10.70 -6.51
N PHE A 894 -4.32 -9.95 -7.52
CA PHE A 894 -5.18 -9.48 -8.61
C PHE A 894 -5.71 -10.63 -9.48
N SER A 895 -4.92 -11.70 -9.66
CA SER A 895 -5.40 -12.92 -10.34
C SER A 895 -6.56 -13.55 -9.59
N ILE A 896 -6.49 -13.61 -8.26
CA ILE A 896 -7.58 -14.15 -7.42
C ILE A 896 -8.84 -13.29 -7.55
N MET A 897 -8.71 -11.97 -7.55
CA MET A 897 -9.82 -11.04 -7.79
C MET A 897 -10.45 -11.28 -9.19
N GLY A 898 -9.62 -11.55 -10.20
CA GLY A 898 -10.07 -11.91 -11.55
C GLY A 898 -10.84 -13.24 -11.60
N VAL A 899 -10.44 -14.24 -10.80
CA VAL A 899 -11.15 -15.52 -10.66
C VAL A 899 -12.53 -15.29 -10.02
N ILE A 900 -12.63 -14.43 -9.03
CA ILE A 900 -13.91 -14.07 -8.39
C ILE A 900 -14.85 -13.41 -9.41
N ALA A 901 -14.33 -12.46 -10.20
CA ALA A 901 -15.07 -11.83 -11.27
C ALA A 901 -15.55 -12.86 -12.31
N CYS A 902 -14.68 -13.79 -12.71
CA CYS A 902 -15.00 -14.90 -13.60
C CYS A 902 -16.13 -15.77 -13.04
N ALA A 903 -16.07 -16.11 -11.74
CA ALA A 903 -17.10 -16.92 -11.09
C ALA A 903 -18.49 -16.28 -11.19
N GLY A 904 -18.58 -14.95 -11.02
CA GLY A 904 -19.82 -14.20 -11.18
C GLY A 904 -20.41 -14.29 -12.58
N VAL A 905 -19.58 -14.15 -13.61
CA VAL A 905 -19.99 -14.22 -15.03
C VAL A 905 -20.43 -15.64 -15.41
N VAL A 906 -19.66 -16.63 -15.01
CA VAL A 906 -19.90 -18.03 -15.38
C VAL A 906 -21.18 -18.58 -14.75
N VAL A 907 -21.49 -18.18 -13.51
CA VAL A 907 -22.74 -18.52 -12.84
C VAL A 907 -23.94 -17.97 -13.59
N ASN A 908 -23.84 -16.76 -14.19
CA ASN A 908 -24.87 -16.17 -15.04
C ASN A 908 -25.20 -17.05 -16.25
N ASP A 909 -24.20 -17.50 -17.00
CA ASP A 909 -24.39 -18.34 -18.18
C ASP A 909 -25.06 -19.68 -17.83
N ASN A 910 -24.66 -20.33 -16.76
CA ASN A 910 -25.23 -21.58 -16.28
C ASN A 910 -26.68 -21.42 -15.83
N LEU A 911 -26.98 -20.32 -15.12
CA LEU A 911 -28.33 -20.03 -14.65
C LEU A 911 -29.33 -19.93 -15.84
N VAL A 912 -28.91 -19.14 -16.86
CA VAL A 912 -29.75 -18.95 -18.08
C VAL A 912 -29.93 -20.26 -18.87
N LEU A 913 -28.92 -21.12 -18.90
CA LEU A 913 -28.99 -22.43 -19.54
C LEU A 913 -29.96 -23.36 -18.79
N ILE A 914 -29.80 -23.50 -17.47
CA ILE A 914 -30.63 -24.39 -16.66
C ILE A 914 -32.08 -23.91 -16.62
N ASP A 915 -32.33 -22.61 -16.54
CA ASP A 915 -33.70 -22.05 -16.62
C ASP A 915 -34.36 -22.42 -17.94
N ARG A 916 -33.65 -22.35 -19.07
CA ARG A 916 -34.21 -22.77 -20.37
C ARG A 916 -34.52 -24.26 -20.43
N ILE A 917 -33.64 -25.10 -19.87
CA ILE A 917 -33.87 -26.55 -19.80
C ILE A 917 -35.11 -26.84 -18.95
N ASN A 918 -35.24 -26.19 -17.78
CA ASN A 918 -36.42 -26.36 -16.92
C ASN A 918 -37.73 -25.94 -17.62
N ASN A 919 -37.72 -24.78 -18.31
CA ASN A 919 -38.89 -24.33 -19.07
C ASN A 919 -39.32 -25.36 -20.15
N LEU A 920 -38.37 -25.99 -20.87
CA LEU A 920 -38.67 -27.02 -21.86
C LEU A 920 -39.21 -28.30 -21.20
N ARG A 921 -38.75 -28.63 -20.02
CA ARG A 921 -39.28 -29.75 -19.24
C ARG A 921 -40.70 -29.46 -18.75
N ASP A 922 -40.98 -28.24 -18.30
CA ASP A 922 -42.34 -27.82 -17.90
C ASP A 922 -43.30 -27.79 -19.07
N GLU A 923 -42.81 -27.58 -20.31
CA GLU A 923 -43.56 -27.72 -21.56
C GLU A 923 -43.82 -29.19 -21.93
N GLY A 924 -43.29 -30.19 -21.16
CA GLY A 924 -43.54 -31.61 -21.31
C GLY A 924 -42.51 -32.36 -22.19
N MET A 925 -41.36 -31.74 -22.49
CA MET A 925 -40.29 -32.37 -23.26
C MET A 925 -39.52 -33.42 -22.43
N ASP A 926 -39.11 -34.53 -23.06
CA ASP A 926 -38.23 -35.49 -22.40
C ASP A 926 -36.90 -34.88 -21.98
N LEU A 927 -36.28 -35.40 -20.91
CA LEU A 927 -35.07 -34.81 -20.32
C LEU A 927 -33.92 -34.70 -21.33
N LEU A 928 -33.63 -35.75 -22.09
CA LEU A 928 -32.55 -35.74 -23.06
C LEU A 928 -32.80 -34.73 -24.18
N ASP A 929 -34.02 -34.65 -24.67
CA ASP A 929 -34.39 -33.68 -25.71
C ASP A 929 -34.42 -32.27 -25.17
N ALA A 930 -34.86 -32.06 -23.93
CA ALA A 930 -34.84 -30.77 -23.27
C ALA A 930 -33.39 -30.26 -23.05
N LEU A 931 -32.45 -31.14 -22.69
CA LEU A 931 -31.02 -30.82 -22.57
C LEU A 931 -30.41 -30.45 -23.92
N LEU A 932 -30.67 -31.24 -24.97
CA LEU A 932 -30.17 -30.97 -26.32
C LEU A 932 -30.75 -29.70 -26.92
N GLN A 933 -32.06 -29.49 -26.78
CA GLN A 933 -32.72 -28.31 -27.32
C GLN A 933 -32.36 -27.06 -26.53
N GLY A 934 -32.36 -27.14 -25.19
CA GLY A 934 -32.03 -26.01 -24.30
C GLY A 934 -30.58 -25.52 -24.51
N ALA A 935 -29.62 -26.44 -24.59
CA ALA A 935 -28.24 -26.12 -24.88
C ALA A 935 -28.06 -25.53 -26.30
N THR A 936 -28.77 -26.05 -27.29
CA THR A 936 -28.72 -25.51 -28.66
C THR A 936 -29.36 -24.13 -28.76
N ASP A 937 -30.48 -23.89 -28.08
CA ASP A 937 -31.16 -22.58 -28.03
C ASP A 937 -30.28 -21.51 -27.37
N ARG A 938 -29.52 -21.90 -26.37
CA ARG A 938 -28.63 -21.00 -25.61
C ARG A 938 -27.18 -20.92 -26.12
N PHE A 939 -26.82 -21.77 -27.08
CA PHE A 939 -25.46 -21.80 -27.65
C PHE A 939 -25.02 -20.43 -28.16
N ARG A 940 -25.87 -19.77 -28.96
CA ARG A 940 -25.54 -18.48 -29.56
C ARG A 940 -25.40 -17.36 -28.51
N PRO A 941 -26.35 -17.13 -27.58
CA PRO A 941 -26.18 -16.14 -26.52
C PRO A 941 -24.92 -16.38 -25.70
N ILE A 942 -24.65 -17.58 -25.19
CA ILE A 942 -23.51 -17.91 -24.32
C ILE A 942 -22.16 -17.69 -25.04
N ILE A 943 -22.04 -18.14 -26.30
CA ILE A 943 -20.82 -17.89 -27.08
C ILE A 943 -20.64 -16.38 -27.30
N LEU A 944 -21.70 -15.65 -27.55
CA LEU A 944 -21.61 -14.22 -27.82
C LEU A 944 -21.19 -13.45 -26.57
N THR A 945 -21.76 -13.74 -25.38
CA THR A 945 -21.36 -13.13 -24.11
C THR A 945 -19.89 -13.41 -23.81
N SER A 946 -19.46 -14.65 -23.91
CA SER A 946 -18.06 -15.03 -23.65
C SER A 946 -17.07 -14.37 -24.62
N VAL A 947 -17.43 -14.32 -25.92
CA VAL A 947 -16.57 -13.68 -26.93
C VAL A 947 -16.53 -12.16 -26.75
N THR A 948 -17.65 -11.51 -26.42
CA THR A 948 -17.68 -10.06 -26.15
C THR A 948 -16.85 -9.71 -24.92
N THR A 949 -16.93 -10.49 -23.83
CA THR A 949 -16.13 -10.30 -22.62
C THR A 949 -14.65 -10.50 -22.91
N PHE A 950 -14.27 -11.58 -23.59
CA PHE A 950 -12.87 -11.84 -23.94
C PHE A 950 -12.30 -10.73 -24.85
N VAL A 951 -12.98 -10.43 -25.97
CA VAL A 951 -12.53 -9.45 -26.97
C VAL A 951 -12.50 -8.04 -26.40
N GLY A 952 -13.44 -7.69 -25.51
CA GLY A 952 -13.47 -6.40 -24.82
C GLY A 952 -12.25 -6.15 -23.95
N LEU A 953 -11.64 -7.21 -23.43
CA LEU A 953 -10.47 -7.16 -22.55
C LEU A 953 -9.12 -7.36 -23.28
N VAL A 954 -9.13 -7.77 -24.57
CA VAL A 954 -7.90 -7.96 -25.36
C VAL A 954 -7.01 -6.72 -25.39
N PRO A 955 -7.51 -5.47 -25.57
CA PRO A 955 -6.62 -4.32 -25.61
C PRO A 955 -5.75 -4.19 -24.37
N ILE A 956 -6.31 -4.40 -23.18
CA ILE A 956 -5.52 -4.31 -21.93
C ILE A 956 -4.60 -5.51 -21.73
N MET A 957 -4.98 -6.71 -22.22
CA MET A 957 -4.10 -7.88 -22.17
C MET A 957 -2.84 -7.73 -23.03
N LEU A 958 -2.90 -6.91 -24.09
CA LEU A 958 -1.80 -6.63 -24.99
C LEU A 958 -1.06 -5.34 -24.65
N GLU A 959 -1.47 -4.66 -23.58
CA GLU A 959 -0.85 -3.42 -23.13
C GLU A 959 0.52 -3.72 -22.51
N THR A 960 1.51 -2.90 -22.86
CA THR A 960 2.90 -3.05 -22.39
C THR A 960 3.28 -1.95 -21.40
N SER A 961 2.41 -0.96 -21.19
CA SER A 961 2.69 0.12 -20.24
C SER A 961 2.84 -0.41 -18.83
N VAL A 962 3.82 0.10 -18.11
CA VAL A 962 4.12 -0.21 -16.70
C VAL A 962 2.84 -0.17 -15.85
N GLN A 963 2.00 0.81 -16.14
CA GLN A 963 0.78 1.09 -15.39
C GLN A 963 -0.30 0.01 -15.55
N ALA A 964 -0.32 -0.72 -16.67
CA ALA A 964 -1.29 -1.79 -16.91
C ALA A 964 -0.84 -3.12 -16.29
N GLN A 965 0.45 -3.31 -16.05
CA GLN A 965 1.04 -4.57 -15.61
C GLN A 965 0.44 -5.10 -14.29
N PHE A 966 0.02 -4.23 -13.37
CA PHE A 966 -0.69 -4.65 -12.17
C PHE A 966 -2.01 -5.38 -12.44
N LEU A 967 -2.67 -4.96 -13.51
CA LEU A 967 -4.06 -5.31 -13.79
C LEU A 967 -4.18 -6.46 -14.78
N ILE A 968 -3.13 -6.69 -15.58
CA ILE A 968 -3.11 -7.77 -16.58
C ILE A 968 -3.40 -9.15 -15.95
N PRO A 969 -2.81 -9.54 -14.79
CA PRO A 969 -3.11 -10.83 -14.17
C PRO A 969 -4.59 -11.04 -13.86
N MET A 970 -5.31 -9.99 -13.42
CA MET A 970 -6.76 -10.04 -13.18
C MET A 970 -7.54 -10.25 -14.50
N VAL A 971 -7.15 -9.49 -15.53
CA VAL A 971 -7.80 -9.58 -16.86
C VAL A 971 -7.56 -10.95 -17.49
N VAL A 972 -6.37 -11.51 -17.39
CA VAL A 972 -6.03 -12.86 -17.85
C VAL A 972 -6.88 -13.90 -17.14
N SER A 973 -6.99 -13.81 -15.80
CA SER A 973 -7.85 -14.69 -15.01
C SER A 973 -9.30 -14.64 -15.47
N LEU A 974 -9.86 -13.44 -15.63
CA LEU A 974 -11.25 -13.28 -16.08
C LEU A 974 -11.45 -13.79 -17.50
N SER A 975 -10.61 -13.36 -18.44
CA SER A 975 -10.80 -13.65 -19.87
C SER A 975 -10.67 -15.14 -20.19
N PHE A 976 -9.57 -15.75 -19.73
CA PHE A 976 -9.35 -17.19 -19.93
C PHE A 976 -10.29 -18.04 -19.08
N GLY A 977 -10.60 -17.58 -17.87
CA GLY A 977 -11.56 -18.21 -17.00
C GLY A 977 -12.93 -18.32 -17.66
N VAL A 978 -13.48 -17.23 -18.20
CA VAL A 978 -14.77 -17.21 -18.89
C VAL A 978 -14.73 -18.06 -20.16
N MET A 979 -13.66 -18.00 -20.94
CA MET A 979 -13.55 -18.79 -22.17
C MET A 979 -13.57 -20.30 -21.90
N PHE A 980 -12.81 -20.77 -20.91
CA PHE A 980 -12.81 -22.18 -20.51
C PHE A 980 -14.15 -22.60 -19.89
N ALA A 981 -14.70 -21.76 -19.03
CA ALA A 981 -15.97 -22.03 -18.38
C ALA A 981 -17.15 -22.13 -19.38
N THR A 982 -17.10 -21.38 -20.51
CA THR A 982 -18.07 -21.53 -21.60
C THR A 982 -18.11 -22.94 -22.15
N GLY A 983 -16.95 -23.57 -22.35
CA GLY A 983 -16.87 -24.98 -22.76
C GLY A 983 -17.49 -25.92 -21.71
N VAL A 984 -17.28 -25.64 -20.44
CA VAL A 984 -17.88 -26.36 -19.31
C VAL A 984 -19.39 -26.18 -19.30
N THR A 985 -19.88 -24.95 -19.39
CA THR A 985 -21.31 -24.62 -19.42
C THR A 985 -22.05 -25.38 -20.56
N LEU A 986 -21.46 -25.38 -21.74
CA LEU A 986 -22.10 -25.97 -22.90
C LEU A 986 -22.00 -27.50 -22.97
N VAL A 987 -21.06 -28.15 -22.32
CA VAL A 987 -20.80 -29.60 -22.41
C VAL A 987 -20.95 -30.31 -21.09
N LEU A 988 -20.24 -29.83 -20.03
CA LEU A 988 -20.20 -30.52 -18.75
C LEU A 988 -21.49 -30.33 -17.95
N VAL A 989 -22.07 -29.13 -17.92
CA VAL A 989 -23.29 -28.87 -17.13
C VAL A 989 -24.48 -29.71 -17.60
N PRO A 990 -24.80 -29.82 -18.92
CA PRO A 990 -25.82 -30.77 -19.40
C PRO A 990 -25.52 -32.24 -19.06
N ALA A 991 -24.22 -32.64 -19.11
CA ALA A 991 -23.82 -34.00 -18.78
C ALA A 991 -24.00 -34.30 -17.29
N LEU A 992 -23.61 -33.36 -16.40
CA LEU A 992 -23.82 -33.47 -14.95
C LEU A 992 -25.31 -33.44 -14.57
N TYR A 993 -26.13 -32.68 -15.31
CA TYR A 993 -27.56 -32.66 -15.08
C TYR A 993 -28.17 -34.07 -15.31
N LEU A 994 -27.78 -34.75 -16.40
CA LEU A 994 -28.20 -36.11 -16.69
C LEU A 994 -27.68 -37.11 -15.66
N LEU A 995 -26.40 -36.98 -15.27
CA LEU A 995 -25.79 -37.82 -14.22
C LEU A 995 -26.54 -37.70 -12.89
N GLY A 996 -26.95 -36.51 -12.52
CA GLY A 996 -27.69 -36.23 -11.28
C GLY A 996 -29.10 -36.86 -11.32
N ASP A 997 -29.77 -36.85 -12.48
CA ASP A 997 -31.08 -37.50 -12.67
C ASP A 997 -30.95 -39.05 -12.55
N ASP A 998 -29.89 -39.61 -13.14
CA ASP A 998 -29.59 -41.04 -13.03
C ASP A 998 -29.26 -41.49 -11.60
N VAL A 999 -28.45 -40.68 -10.87
CA VAL A 999 -28.17 -40.93 -9.45
C VAL A 999 -29.43 -40.80 -8.61
N GLY A 1000 -30.28 -39.81 -8.87
CA GLY A 1000 -31.56 -39.62 -8.19
C GLY A 1000 -32.50 -40.83 -8.40
N LYS A 1001 -32.59 -41.36 -9.63
CA LYS A 1001 -33.35 -42.58 -9.95
C LYS A 1001 -32.78 -43.80 -9.21
N TYR A 1002 -31.44 -43.94 -9.18
CA TYR A 1002 -30.79 -45.03 -8.46
C TYR A 1002 -31.05 -44.97 -6.94
N LEU A 1003 -30.94 -43.81 -6.34
CA LEU A 1003 -31.21 -43.59 -4.90
C LEU A 1003 -32.67 -43.94 -4.58
N THR A 1004 -33.62 -43.49 -5.39
CA THR A 1004 -35.04 -43.81 -5.20
C THR A 1004 -35.31 -45.32 -5.32
N LEU A 1005 -34.61 -46.03 -6.22
CA LEU A 1005 -34.68 -47.48 -6.33
C LEU A 1005 -34.09 -48.19 -5.11
N VAL A 1006 -32.98 -47.72 -4.58
CA VAL A 1006 -32.34 -48.25 -3.37
C VAL A 1006 -33.21 -48.04 -2.15
N THR A 1007 -33.77 -46.82 -1.97
CA THR A 1007 -34.67 -46.48 -0.86
C THR A 1007 -35.95 -47.30 -0.89
N LYS A 1008 -36.54 -47.50 -2.10
CA LYS A 1008 -37.69 -48.41 -2.27
C LYS A 1008 -37.33 -49.83 -1.89
N ARG A 1009 -36.15 -50.33 -2.29
CA ARG A 1009 -35.70 -51.68 -1.91
C ARG A 1009 -35.44 -51.83 -0.42
N GLU A 1010 -34.94 -50.79 0.25
CA GLU A 1010 -34.76 -50.82 1.73
C GLU A 1010 -36.09 -50.77 2.46
N ILE A 1011 -37.06 -49.98 2.03
CA ILE A 1011 -38.42 -49.96 2.56
C ILE A 1011 -39.10 -51.33 2.35
N GLU A 1012 -39.01 -51.91 1.15
CA GLU A 1012 -39.56 -53.26 0.89
C GLU A 1012 -38.83 -54.37 1.66
N ARG A 1013 -37.57 -54.22 2.04
CA ARG A 1013 -36.87 -55.14 2.97
C ARG A 1013 -37.34 -54.91 4.40
N SER A 1014 -37.46 -53.68 4.87
CA SER A 1014 -37.95 -53.36 6.20
C SER A 1014 -39.38 -53.87 6.42
N ASP A 1015 -40.25 -53.77 5.43
CA ASP A 1015 -41.62 -54.32 5.49
C ASP A 1015 -41.67 -55.88 5.49
N ARG A 1016 -40.64 -56.57 4.93
CA ARG A 1016 -40.51 -58.00 4.97
C ARG A 1016 -40.01 -58.53 6.33
N ASP A 1017 -39.19 -57.75 7.02
CA ASP A 1017 -38.62 -58.10 8.32
C ASP A 1017 -39.63 -57.80 9.48
N VAL A 1018 -40.75 -57.12 9.20
CA VAL A 1018 -41.79 -56.78 10.23
C VAL A 1018 -42.99 -57.74 10.21
N THR A 1019 -43.06 -58.73 9.31
CA THR A 1019 -44.09 -59.76 9.36
C THR A 1019 -43.68 -60.88 10.30
N PRO A 1020 -44.25 -60.99 11.50
CA PRO A 1020 -43.97 -62.14 12.39
C PRO A 1020 -44.53 -63.43 11.75
N PRO A 1021 -43.89 -64.59 11.98
CA PRO A 1021 -44.44 -65.85 11.53
C PRO A 1021 -45.77 -66.11 12.25
N LEU A 1022 -46.86 -66.26 11.49
CA LEU A 1022 -48.10 -66.75 12.03
C LEU A 1022 -47.86 -68.22 12.44
N VAL A 1023 -47.97 -68.50 13.74
CA VAL A 1023 -48.09 -69.80 14.35
C VAL A 1023 -49.57 -70.19 14.36
#